data_f6fe66724d167299362a5aec53397e80
#
_entry.id   f6fe66724d167299362a5aec53397e80
#
_cell.length_a   1.000
_cell.length_b   1.000
_cell.length_c   1.000
_cell.angle_alpha   90.00
_cell.angle_beta   90.00
_cell.angle_gamma   90.00
#
_symmetry.space_group_name_H-M   'P 1'
#
loop_
_entity.id
_entity.type
_entity.pdbx_description
1 polymer ?
#
loop_
_entity_poly.entity_id
_entity_poly.type
_entity_poly.pdbx_seq_one_letter_code
_entity_poly.pdbx_strand_id
1 'polypeptide(L)'
;MPPFRRKKSGKSFPVKVCTLDAELEFNLEWRATGRDLFDLVCRTIGLRETWYFGLQYEDSKQFISWLKLDKKVQDQCVCVQAATAFMFLGKFYPEDVAEELVQEVTQHLLFLQVKQAILSMDIYCPPEASVLLASYAVQAKFGDYDETLYKPRMLASEDLLPQRVIDQYQMTPEMWEDRIKIWYADHKGMSRDEAEMEYLKIAQDLDMYGVNYFSINNKKETNLFLGVTALGLNIYEKDNKLIPKTTFPWSEIKHISFDDKKFVIKFIDKSSTNFIFFSPKGMNKLVRIFYTLIDITLDVRLNNNLSILHKHHSNYGALTLILDLCIGNHDLYMRRRKPDTMEVQQMKAQAKEEKQRRQIERNKLAREKQLRETAERDRAAMEQRLMQYQEEIRLANEALRRSEETADLLAEKSRVAEEEASLLSQKASEAEQEISRMRLSAIQTEEEKIHLERKTREAEFLTARLVEESEKRAAEADRLKNELLQARVAEKQAKEKLLHFLSRNTSTTLTTTPMPSMLFPSSCSLPSDLQTDLQSLHISGRDPEPLTMEPMVTDLTSYELMADGDIQQLSLEIEKERVDYLEKSKHLQNQLRDLRTEIEVLKVDEKQSELDQLHEDQVRLGETKYSTLKKVKSGSTKARVAFYEEL
;
A
#
# COMPACT_ATOMS: atom_id res chain seq x y z
N MET A 1 -43.50 41.23 -32.72
CA MET A 1 -42.49 40.20 -32.34
C MET A 1 -41.79 39.80 -33.62
N PRO A 2 -40.45 39.99 -33.77
CA PRO A 2 -39.71 39.48 -34.91
C PRO A 2 -39.62 37.95 -34.83
N PRO A 3 -39.68 37.23 -35.94
CA PRO A 3 -39.64 35.78 -35.96
C PRO A 3 -38.27 35.28 -35.49
N PHE A 4 -38.25 34.37 -34.51
CA PHE A 4 -37.07 33.64 -34.09
C PHE A 4 -36.41 32.99 -35.31
N ARG A 5 -35.27 33.51 -35.76
CA ARG A 5 -34.43 32.85 -36.73
C ARG A 5 -33.97 31.54 -36.10
N ARG A 6 -34.56 30.40 -36.50
CA ARG A 6 -33.98 29.07 -36.27
C ARG A 6 -32.54 29.11 -36.76
N LYS A 7 -31.57 29.02 -35.86
CA LYS A 7 -30.17 28.70 -36.22
C LYS A 7 -30.23 27.44 -37.06
N LYS A 8 -29.85 27.53 -38.36
CA LYS A 8 -29.63 26.34 -39.18
C LYS A 8 -28.65 25.46 -38.37
N SER A 9 -29.05 24.25 -38.00
CA SER A 9 -28.16 23.25 -37.42
C SER A 9 -26.98 23.08 -38.39
N GLY A 10 -25.80 23.47 -37.98
CA GLY A 10 -24.58 23.25 -38.75
C GLY A 10 -24.45 21.75 -39.03
N LYS A 11 -23.98 21.38 -40.22
CA LYS A 11 -23.64 19.98 -40.49
C LYS A 11 -22.60 19.53 -39.44
N SER A 12 -22.89 18.47 -38.70
CA SER A 12 -21.98 17.81 -37.76
C SER A 12 -21.52 16.46 -38.32
N PHE A 13 -20.39 16.00 -37.85
CA PHE A 13 -19.84 14.69 -38.18
C PHE A 13 -19.35 13.98 -36.92
N PRO A 14 -19.47 12.64 -36.85
CA PRO A 14 -19.01 11.88 -35.70
C PRO A 14 -17.47 11.76 -35.71
N VAL A 15 -16.88 11.85 -34.53
CA VAL A 15 -15.44 11.67 -34.27
C VAL A 15 -15.27 10.76 -33.08
N LYS A 16 -14.40 9.78 -33.20
CA LYS A 16 -14.04 8.88 -32.13
C LYS A 16 -12.64 9.26 -31.61
N VAL A 17 -12.51 9.41 -30.32
CA VAL A 17 -11.21 9.63 -29.64
C VAL A 17 -10.97 8.51 -28.67
N CYS A 18 -9.86 7.80 -28.84
CA CYS A 18 -9.45 6.72 -27.96
C CYS A 18 -8.32 7.22 -27.06
N THR A 19 -8.43 6.96 -25.78
CA THR A 19 -7.30 6.94 -24.85
C THR A 19 -6.81 5.50 -24.71
N LEU A 20 -5.80 5.24 -23.92
CA LEU A 20 -5.34 3.86 -23.68
C LEU A 20 -6.30 3.03 -22.80
N ASP A 21 -7.23 3.68 -22.11
CA ASP A 21 -8.19 3.08 -21.19
C ASP A 21 -9.66 3.33 -21.53
N ALA A 22 -9.96 4.28 -22.42
CA ALA A 22 -11.34 4.67 -22.74
C ALA A 22 -11.54 5.06 -24.21
N GLU A 23 -12.80 5.00 -24.63
CA GLU A 23 -13.25 5.46 -25.94
C GLU A 23 -14.29 6.57 -25.76
N LEU A 24 -14.08 7.69 -26.45
CA LEU A 24 -14.95 8.86 -26.41
C LEU A 24 -15.51 9.14 -27.80
N GLU A 25 -16.79 9.38 -27.89
CA GLU A 25 -17.48 9.73 -29.15
C GLU A 25 -18.02 11.15 -29.08
N PHE A 26 -17.71 11.94 -30.10
CA PHE A 26 -18.13 13.33 -30.20
C PHE A 26 -18.80 13.63 -31.56
N ASN A 27 -19.73 14.54 -31.55
CA ASN A 27 -20.30 15.13 -32.78
C ASN A 27 -19.77 16.54 -32.96
N LEU A 28 -18.84 16.72 -33.89
CA LEU A 28 -18.20 18.00 -34.16
C LEU A 28 -18.94 18.78 -35.26
N GLU A 29 -19.00 20.11 -35.11
CA GLU A 29 -19.45 20.98 -36.18
C GLU A 29 -18.44 20.93 -37.33
N TRP A 30 -18.92 21.06 -38.58
CA TRP A 30 -18.07 21.01 -39.80
C TRP A 30 -16.94 22.05 -39.80
N ARG A 31 -17.07 23.14 -39.04
CA ARG A 31 -16.09 24.21 -38.95
C ARG A 31 -15.15 24.07 -37.75
N ALA A 32 -15.33 23.04 -36.95
CA ALA A 32 -14.54 22.84 -35.75
C ALA A 32 -13.04 22.73 -36.07
N THR A 33 -12.24 23.41 -35.28
CA THR A 33 -10.76 23.36 -35.33
C THR A 33 -10.24 22.19 -34.52
N GLY A 34 -8.96 21.83 -34.70
CA GLY A 34 -8.29 20.85 -33.85
C GLY A 34 -8.31 21.25 -32.37
N ARG A 35 -8.26 22.55 -32.08
CA ARG A 35 -8.36 23.07 -30.71
C ARG A 35 -9.73 22.81 -30.10
N ASP A 36 -10.82 23.00 -30.86
CA ASP A 36 -12.16 22.73 -30.38
C ASP A 36 -12.34 21.26 -29.98
N LEU A 37 -11.80 20.33 -30.78
CA LEU A 37 -11.80 18.89 -30.43
C LEU A 37 -10.92 18.60 -29.24
N PHE A 38 -9.69 19.10 -29.24
CA PHE A 38 -8.74 18.87 -28.17
C PHE A 38 -9.26 19.40 -26.82
N ASP A 39 -9.76 20.64 -26.79
CA ASP A 39 -10.32 21.24 -25.58
C ASP A 39 -11.60 20.50 -25.11
N LEU A 40 -12.37 19.94 -26.03
CA LEU A 40 -13.55 19.13 -25.72
C LEU A 40 -13.14 17.82 -25.03
N VAL A 41 -12.12 17.12 -25.56
CA VAL A 41 -11.56 15.91 -24.96
C VAL A 41 -11.01 16.21 -23.58
N CYS A 42 -10.12 17.23 -23.45
CA CYS A 42 -9.51 17.60 -22.17
C CYS A 42 -10.56 17.94 -21.10
N ARG A 43 -11.63 18.66 -21.47
CA ARG A 43 -12.74 18.96 -20.54
C ARG A 43 -13.53 17.71 -20.15
N THR A 44 -13.74 16.78 -21.07
CA THR A 44 -14.46 15.53 -20.80
C THR A 44 -13.73 14.64 -19.80
N ILE A 45 -12.40 14.56 -19.92
CA ILE A 45 -11.55 13.75 -19.01
C ILE A 45 -11.06 14.54 -17.78
N GLY A 46 -11.39 15.84 -17.66
CA GLY A 46 -10.97 16.67 -16.54
C GLY A 46 -9.50 17.10 -16.56
N LEU A 47 -8.84 17.03 -17.72
CA LEU A 47 -7.41 17.33 -17.87
C LEU A 47 -7.17 18.84 -17.99
N ARG A 48 -6.34 19.38 -17.09
CA ARG A 48 -5.89 20.79 -17.10
C ARG A 48 -4.44 20.93 -17.57
N GLU A 49 -3.60 19.91 -17.38
CA GLU A 49 -2.20 19.86 -17.84
C GLU A 49 -2.12 19.48 -19.33
N THR A 50 -2.82 20.24 -20.14
CA THR A 50 -3.03 19.93 -21.57
C THR A 50 -1.77 20.01 -22.42
N TRP A 51 -0.73 20.67 -21.97
CA TRP A 51 0.50 20.91 -22.71
C TRP A 51 1.37 19.67 -22.94
N TYR A 52 1.14 18.58 -22.23
CA TYR A 52 1.84 17.31 -22.48
C TYR A 52 1.21 16.50 -23.61
N PHE A 53 -0.06 16.72 -23.95
CA PHE A 53 -0.87 15.82 -24.75
C PHE A 53 -1.14 16.36 -26.16
N GLY A 54 -1.54 15.45 -27.01
CA GLY A 54 -2.00 15.76 -28.35
C GLY A 54 -2.98 14.71 -28.88
N LEU A 55 -3.58 15.01 -30.01
CA LEU A 55 -4.41 14.07 -30.75
C LEU A 55 -3.62 13.58 -31.95
N GLN A 56 -3.38 12.29 -32.01
CA GLN A 56 -2.70 11.62 -33.09
C GLN A 56 -3.75 10.98 -34.01
N TYR A 57 -3.53 11.02 -35.31
CA TYR A 57 -4.40 10.41 -36.30
C TYR A 57 -3.59 9.90 -37.48
N GLU A 58 -4.19 8.98 -38.23
CA GLU A 58 -3.66 8.51 -39.49
C GLU A 58 -4.19 9.35 -40.63
N ASP A 59 -3.31 9.96 -41.43
CA ASP A 59 -3.71 10.75 -42.57
C ASP A 59 -4.15 9.86 -43.75
N SER A 60 -4.72 10.49 -44.80
CA SER A 60 -5.14 9.77 -46.01
C SER A 60 -4.05 8.98 -46.73
N LYS A 61 -2.84 9.23 -46.36
CA LYS A 61 -1.63 8.53 -46.89
C LYS A 61 -1.10 7.49 -45.92
N GLN A 62 -1.82 7.22 -44.82
CA GLN A 62 -1.40 6.29 -43.77
C GLN A 62 -0.17 6.74 -42.97
N PHE A 63 0.02 8.08 -42.87
CA PHE A 63 0.99 8.62 -41.93
C PHE A 63 0.33 8.97 -40.64
N ILE A 64 0.99 8.65 -39.57
CA ILE A 64 0.65 9.22 -38.28
C ILE A 64 1.09 10.66 -38.23
N SER A 65 0.16 11.47 -37.83
CA SER A 65 0.34 12.90 -37.68
C SER A 65 -0.35 13.39 -36.42
N TRP A 66 0.22 14.43 -35.84
CA TRP A 66 -0.43 15.14 -34.74
C TRP A 66 -1.43 16.16 -35.30
N LEU A 67 -2.64 16.16 -34.75
CA LEU A 67 -3.65 17.13 -35.13
C LEU A 67 -3.18 18.56 -34.84
N LYS A 68 -3.13 19.40 -35.84
CA LYS A 68 -2.80 20.82 -35.71
C LYS A 68 -3.98 21.58 -35.15
N LEU A 69 -3.78 22.23 -34.00
CA LEU A 69 -4.85 22.85 -33.25
C LEU A 69 -5.44 24.08 -33.93
N ASP A 70 -4.68 24.78 -34.75
CA ASP A 70 -5.04 25.98 -35.50
C ASP A 70 -5.85 25.71 -36.78
N LYS A 71 -5.83 24.46 -37.26
CA LYS A 71 -6.51 24.06 -38.50
C LYS A 71 -7.83 23.34 -38.21
N LYS A 72 -8.76 23.41 -39.18
CA LYS A 72 -9.99 22.62 -39.06
C LYS A 72 -9.68 21.13 -39.11
N VAL A 73 -10.44 20.37 -38.31
CA VAL A 73 -10.32 18.92 -38.26
C VAL A 73 -10.52 18.29 -39.63
N GLN A 74 -11.52 18.75 -40.36
CA GLN A 74 -11.83 18.25 -41.69
C GLN A 74 -10.77 18.49 -42.76
N ASP A 75 -10.06 19.61 -42.68
CA ASP A 75 -8.99 19.94 -43.62
C ASP A 75 -7.75 19.05 -43.43
N GLN A 76 -7.63 18.38 -42.28
CA GLN A 76 -6.51 17.51 -41.90
C GLN A 76 -6.86 16.02 -42.08
N CYS A 77 -8.11 15.63 -41.84
CA CYS A 77 -8.56 14.25 -41.83
C CYS A 77 -9.44 13.99 -43.08
N VAL A 78 -8.87 13.36 -44.07
CA VAL A 78 -9.55 13.18 -45.39
C VAL A 78 -10.44 11.92 -45.46
N CYS A 79 -10.54 11.11 -44.40
CA CYS A 79 -11.39 9.91 -44.42
C CYS A 79 -12.84 10.24 -44.07
N VAL A 80 -13.63 10.69 -45.08
CA VAL A 80 -15.04 11.12 -44.96
C VAL A 80 -16.02 9.95 -44.78
N GLN A 81 -15.59 8.69 -44.90
CA GLN A 81 -16.52 7.53 -44.95
C GLN A 81 -16.51 6.62 -43.70
N ALA A 82 -15.54 6.78 -42.81
CA ALA A 82 -15.56 6.11 -41.51
C ALA A 82 -15.36 7.16 -40.40
N ALA A 83 -15.93 6.94 -39.22
CA ALA A 83 -15.66 7.79 -38.06
C ALA A 83 -14.15 7.94 -37.89
N THR A 84 -13.65 9.17 -38.06
CA THR A 84 -12.20 9.40 -37.89
C THR A 84 -11.80 9.10 -36.44
N ALA A 85 -10.95 8.14 -36.27
CA ALA A 85 -10.42 7.77 -34.95
C ALA A 85 -9.17 8.58 -34.65
N PHE A 86 -9.14 9.18 -33.47
CA PHE A 86 -7.97 9.87 -32.93
C PHE A 86 -7.49 9.11 -31.69
N MET A 87 -6.15 9.08 -31.52
CA MET A 87 -5.53 8.61 -30.27
C MET A 87 -5.13 9.83 -29.45
N PHE A 88 -5.60 9.89 -28.21
CA PHE A 88 -5.19 10.91 -27.25
C PHE A 88 -3.99 10.41 -26.47
N LEU A 89 -2.80 10.98 -26.75
CA LEU A 89 -1.53 10.49 -26.23
C LEU A 89 -0.67 11.64 -25.71
N GLY A 90 0.25 11.32 -24.79
CA GLY A 90 1.34 12.21 -24.40
C GLY A 90 2.28 12.45 -25.56
N LYS A 91 2.32 13.68 -26.01
CA LYS A 91 3.19 14.17 -27.10
C LYS A 91 4.55 14.60 -26.55
N PHE A 92 4.55 15.12 -25.34
CA PHE A 92 5.72 15.64 -24.64
C PHE A 92 5.84 15.01 -23.25
N TYR A 93 7.06 14.88 -22.77
CA TYR A 93 7.36 14.29 -21.49
C TYR A 93 7.88 15.35 -20.50
N PRO A 94 7.65 15.18 -19.19
CA PRO A 94 8.25 16.03 -18.16
C PRO A 94 9.76 15.85 -18.11
N GLU A 95 10.49 16.84 -17.59
CA GLU A 95 11.90 16.70 -17.21
C GLU A 95 12.02 15.91 -15.90
N ASP A 96 11.12 16.17 -14.95
CA ASP A 96 10.96 15.43 -13.71
C ASP A 96 9.46 15.14 -13.45
N VAL A 97 9.11 13.86 -13.38
CA VAL A 97 7.71 13.45 -13.21
C VAL A 97 7.16 13.83 -11.85
N ALA A 98 7.99 13.84 -10.79
CA ALA A 98 7.56 14.13 -9.43
C ALA A 98 7.28 15.62 -9.21
N GLU A 99 8.05 16.49 -9.87
CA GLU A 99 7.91 17.94 -9.73
C GLU A 99 6.87 18.54 -10.66
N GLU A 100 6.73 17.95 -11.85
CA GLU A 100 5.94 18.57 -12.93
C GLU A 100 4.51 18.04 -13.04
N LEU A 101 4.26 16.75 -12.73
CA LEU A 101 2.95 16.15 -12.88
C LEU A 101 2.09 16.39 -11.63
N VAL A 102 1.12 17.26 -11.76
CA VAL A 102 0.28 17.69 -10.63
C VAL A 102 -1.02 16.92 -10.56
N GLN A 103 -1.68 16.68 -11.71
CA GLN A 103 -2.98 16.02 -11.75
C GLN A 103 -2.86 14.49 -11.85
N GLU A 104 -3.67 13.78 -11.09
CA GLU A 104 -3.74 12.31 -11.17
C GLU A 104 -4.11 11.79 -12.56
N VAL A 105 -5.00 12.49 -13.28
CA VAL A 105 -5.36 12.11 -14.66
C VAL A 105 -4.16 12.23 -15.60
N THR A 106 -3.29 13.21 -15.42
CA THR A 106 -2.05 13.35 -16.20
C THR A 106 -1.10 12.21 -15.92
N GLN A 107 -0.89 11.90 -14.64
CA GLN A 107 -0.05 10.79 -14.17
C GLN A 107 -0.56 9.47 -14.74
N HIS A 108 -1.86 9.20 -14.64
CA HIS A 108 -2.49 7.98 -15.13
C HIS A 108 -2.32 7.79 -16.64
N LEU A 109 -2.61 8.81 -17.44
CA LEU A 109 -2.48 8.72 -18.90
C LEU A 109 -1.02 8.49 -19.34
N LEU A 110 -0.07 9.17 -18.69
CA LEU A 110 1.35 8.96 -18.96
C LEU A 110 1.83 7.59 -18.45
N PHE A 111 1.37 7.14 -17.29
CA PHE A 111 1.65 5.79 -16.78
C PHE A 111 1.22 4.72 -17.78
N LEU A 112 -0.01 4.77 -18.28
CA LEU A 112 -0.50 3.80 -19.26
C LEU A 112 0.36 3.81 -20.53
N GLN A 113 0.72 4.99 -21.02
CA GLN A 113 1.53 5.13 -22.22
C GLN A 113 2.95 4.59 -22.03
N VAL A 114 3.59 4.92 -20.92
CA VAL A 114 4.94 4.45 -20.60
C VAL A 114 4.96 2.94 -20.35
N LYS A 115 3.96 2.43 -19.60
CA LYS A 115 3.78 0.98 -19.40
C LYS A 115 3.67 0.27 -20.75
N GLN A 116 2.81 0.77 -21.64
CA GLN A 116 2.65 0.18 -22.96
C GLN A 116 3.97 0.22 -23.77
N ALA A 117 4.70 1.34 -23.73
CA ALA A 117 5.97 1.49 -24.44
C ALA A 117 7.07 0.55 -23.91
N ILE A 118 7.06 0.22 -22.63
CA ILE A 118 7.96 -0.78 -22.04
C ILE A 118 7.57 -2.19 -22.49
N LEU A 119 6.29 -2.54 -22.41
CA LEU A 119 5.77 -3.86 -22.79
C LEU A 119 6.02 -4.16 -24.29
N SER A 120 5.90 -3.16 -25.14
CA SER A 120 6.13 -3.27 -26.59
C SER A 120 7.58 -3.13 -27.00
N MET A 121 8.49 -2.90 -26.06
CA MET A 121 9.92 -2.74 -26.30
C MET A 121 10.34 -1.44 -27.01
N ASP A 122 9.46 -0.44 -27.05
CA ASP A 122 9.85 0.90 -27.51
C ASP A 122 10.74 1.63 -26.49
N ILE A 123 10.58 1.27 -25.22
CA ILE A 123 11.49 1.65 -24.14
C ILE A 123 12.14 0.38 -23.64
N TYR A 124 13.44 0.27 -23.82
CA TYR A 124 14.21 -0.83 -23.23
C TYR A 124 14.15 -0.76 -21.70
N CYS A 125 13.84 -1.88 -21.08
CA CYS A 125 13.80 -2.03 -19.63
C CYS A 125 14.59 -3.28 -19.22
N PRO A 126 15.54 -3.18 -18.29
CA PRO A 126 16.24 -4.35 -17.75
C PRO A 126 15.27 -5.32 -17.07
N PRO A 127 15.56 -6.64 -17.06
CA PRO A 127 14.66 -7.64 -16.51
C PRO A 127 14.27 -7.38 -15.06
N GLU A 128 15.24 -7.06 -14.20
CA GLU A 128 15.01 -6.74 -12.80
C GLU A 128 14.12 -5.50 -12.61
N ALA A 129 14.36 -4.46 -13.40
CA ALA A 129 13.51 -3.27 -13.40
C ALA A 129 12.10 -3.56 -13.94
N SER A 130 11.98 -4.48 -14.90
CA SER A 130 10.67 -4.90 -15.43
C SER A 130 9.81 -5.57 -14.36
N VAL A 131 10.38 -6.42 -13.50
CA VAL A 131 9.69 -7.07 -12.39
C VAL A 131 9.24 -6.03 -11.35
N LEU A 132 10.11 -5.09 -11.01
CA LEU A 132 9.78 -4.00 -10.10
C LEU A 132 8.63 -3.13 -10.65
N LEU A 133 8.72 -2.73 -11.91
CA LEU A 133 7.67 -1.94 -12.56
C LEU A 133 6.35 -2.72 -12.64
N ALA A 134 6.41 -4.04 -12.89
CA ALA A 134 5.24 -4.91 -12.88
C ALA A 134 4.55 -4.91 -11.51
N SER A 135 5.30 -4.95 -10.41
CA SER A 135 4.74 -4.93 -9.05
C SER A 135 3.98 -3.64 -8.74
N TYR A 136 4.51 -2.47 -9.16
CA TYR A 136 3.78 -1.20 -9.05
C TYR A 136 2.53 -1.16 -9.96
N ALA A 137 2.61 -1.73 -11.16
CA ALA A 137 1.45 -1.81 -12.04
C ALA A 137 0.34 -2.71 -11.45
N VAL A 138 0.70 -3.78 -10.76
CA VAL A 138 -0.23 -4.65 -10.01
C VAL A 138 -0.85 -3.89 -8.84
N GLN A 139 -0.05 -3.18 -8.04
CA GLN A 139 -0.54 -2.36 -6.93
C GLN A 139 -1.52 -1.28 -7.43
N ALA A 140 -1.21 -0.60 -8.53
CA ALA A 140 -2.08 0.40 -9.12
C ALA A 140 -3.42 -0.18 -9.59
N LYS A 141 -3.44 -1.42 -10.08
CA LYS A 141 -4.64 -2.06 -10.63
C LYS A 141 -5.49 -2.75 -9.58
N PHE A 142 -4.87 -3.49 -8.65
CA PHE A 142 -5.55 -4.37 -7.70
C PHE A 142 -5.60 -3.81 -6.27
N GLY A 143 -4.82 -2.77 -5.95
CA GLY A 143 -4.69 -2.24 -4.59
C GLY A 143 -3.79 -3.11 -3.71
N ASP A 144 -3.98 -3.06 -2.41
CA ASP A 144 -3.12 -3.76 -1.44
C ASP A 144 -3.15 -5.28 -1.59
N TYR A 145 -1.97 -5.88 -1.47
CA TYR A 145 -1.84 -7.33 -1.41
C TYR A 145 -2.55 -7.90 -0.17
N ASP A 146 -3.43 -8.87 -0.40
CA ASP A 146 -4.10 -9.65 0.63
C ASP A 146 -3.91 -11.14 0.35
N GLU A 147 -3.22 -11.83 1.25
CA GLU A 147 -2.93 -13.26 1.10
C GLU A 147 -4.20 -14.12 1.02
N THR A 148 -5.30 -13.70 1.65
CA THR A 148 -6.57 -14.43 1.66
C THR A 148 -7.33 -14.33 0.35
N LEU A 149 -7.15 -13.22 -0.39
CA LEU A 149 -7.82 -12.93 -1.66
C LEU A 149 -6.95 -13.31 -2.87
N TYR A 150 -5.64 -13.42 -2.68
CA TYR A 150 -4.70 -13.74 -3.75
C TYR A 150 -4.85 -15.19 -4.21
N LYS A 151 -5.13 -15.36 -5.49
CA LYS A 151 -5.23 -16.68 -6.11
C LYS A 151 -4.01 -16.92 -7.01
N PRO A 152 -3.39 -18.09 -6.99
CA PRO A 152 -2.36 -18.45 -7.95
C PRO A 152 -2.86 -18.25 -9.39
N ARG A 153 -2.01 -17.70 -10.25
CA ARG A 153 -2.32 -17.31 -11.63
C ARG A 153 -3.29 -16.13 -11.76
N MET A 154 -3.48 -15.35 -10.71
CA MET A 154 -4.29 -14.12 -10.78
C MET A 154 -3.66 -13.10 -11.75
N LEU A 155 -2.34 -13.08 -11.80
CA LEU A 155 -1.58 -12.16 -12.66
C LEU A 155 -1.34 -12.73 -14.07
N ALA A 156 -1.64 -14.00 -14.33
CA ALA A 156 -1.38 -14.65 -15.61
C ALA A 156 -2.17 -14.07 -16.80
N SER A 157 -3.27 -13.38 -16.54
CA SER A 157 -4.07 -12.69 -17.57
C SER A 157 -3.60 -11.25 -17.86
N GLU A 158 -2.60 -10.78 -17.13
CA GLU A 158 -2.11 -9.42 -17.21
C GLU A 158 -0.82 -9.35 -18.01
N ASP A 159 -0.73 -8.37 -18.91
CA ASP A 159 0.52 -8.04 -19.59
C ASP A 159 1.40 -7.21 -18.63
N LEU A 160 2.31 -7.88 -17.94
CA LEU A 160 3.14 -7.28 -16.91
C LEU A 160 4.61 -7.16 -17.30
N LEU A 161 5.10 -8.10 -18.09
CA LEU A 161 6.51 -8.16 -18.50
C LEU A 161 6.64 -8.11 -20.02
N PRO A 162 7.67 -7.44 -20.56
CA PRO A 162 7.97 -7.49 -21.97
C PRO A 162 8.22 -8.94 -22.42
N GLN A 163 7.73 -9.30 -23.62
CA GLN A 163 7.90 -10.65 -24.16
C GLN A 163 9.38 -11.06 -24.25
N ARG A 164 10.26 -10.11 -24.55
CA ARG A 164 11.70 -10.33 -24.56
C ARG A 164 12.22 -10.87 -23.22
N VAL A 165 11.76 -10.26 -22.10
CA VAL A 165 12.18 -10.69 -20.75
C VAL A 165 11.69 -12.10 -20.47
N ILE A 166 10.46 -12.42 -20.85
CA ILE A 166 9.91 -13.78 -20.69
C ILE A 166 10.71 -14.79 -21.49
N ASP A 167 11.07 -14.45 -22.74
CA ASP A 167 11.77 -15.37 -23.66
C ASP A 167 13.25 -15.56 -23.31
N GLN A 168 13.85 -14.57 -22.65
CA GLN A 168 15.29 -14.56 -22.34
C GLN A 168 15.66 -15.50 -21.18
N TYR A 169 14.70 -15.83 -20.32
CA TYR A 169 14.93 -16.63 -19.11
C TYR A 169 14.15 -17.92 -19.14
N GLN A 170 14.73 -19.01 -18.61
CA GLN A 170 14.07 -20.30 -18.42
C GLN A 170 13.19 -20.26 -17.16
N MET A 171 12.20 -19.38 -17.15
CA MET A 171 11.27 -19.21 -16.05
C MET A 171 9.84 -19.48 -16.50
N THR A 172 9.07 -20.18 -15.66
CA THR A 172 7.65 -20.38 -15.90
C THR A 172 6.85 -19.11 -15.55
N PRO A 173 5.64 -18.93 -16.10
CA PRO A 173 4.79 -17.81 -15.72
C PRO A 173 4.55 -17.72 -14.20
N GLU A 174 4.45 -18.87 -13.52
CA GLU A 174 4.28 -18.95 -12.08
C GLU A 174 5.51 -18.40 -11.32
N MET A 175 6.72 -18.72 -11.80
CA MET A 175 7.96 -18.19 -11.21
C MET A 175 8.05 -16.67 -11.35
N TRP A 176 7.65 -16.11 -12.50
CA TRP A 176 7.56 -14.67 -12.68
C TRP A 176 6.51 -14.03 -11.76
N GLU A 177 5.34 -14.68 -11.63
CA GLU A 177 4.28 -14.23 -10.72
C GLU A 177 4.76 -14.19 -9.27
N ASP A 178 5.49 -15.22 -8.81
CA ASP A 178 6.04 -15.26 -7.45
C ASP A 178 7.04 -14.12 -7.20
N ARG A 179 7.87 -13.78 -8.18
CA ARG A 179 8.81 -12.64 -8.05
C ARG A 179 8.08 -11.31 -7.97
N ILE A 180 7.09 -11.10 -8.83
CA ILE A 180 6.26 -9.89 -8.81
C ILE A 180 5.50 -9.80 -7.48
N LYS A 181 4.97 -10.92 -6.97
CA LYS A 181 4.22 -11.01 -5.72
C LYS A 181 5.02 -10.53 -4.51
N ILE A 182 6.31 -10.91 -4.41
CA ILE A 182 7.18 -10.49 -3.31
C ILE A 182 7.21 -8.97 -3.22
N TRP A 183 7.46 -8.29 -4.33
CA TRP A 183 7.54 -6.84 -4.38
C TRP A 183 6.17 -6.17 -4.23
N TYR A 184 5.13 -6.80 -4.77
CA TYR A 184 3.75 -6.33 -4.63
C TYR A 184 3.31 -6.29 -3.16
N ALA A 185 3.71 -7.29 -2.36
CA ALA A 185 3.42 -7.31 -0.93
C ALA A 185 4.08 -6.16 -0.16
N ASP A 186 5.25 -5.69 -0.59
CA ASP A 186 5.97 -4.58 0.02
C ASP A 186 5.31 -3.21 -0.25
N HIS A 187 4.45 -3.12 -1.27
CA HIS A 187 3.74 -1.88 -1.63
C HIS A 187 2.47 -1.62 -0.82
N LYS A 188 2.20 -2.42 0.20
CA LYS A 188 0.98 -2.31 1.02
C LYS A 188 0.78 -0.92 1.60
N GLY A 189 -0.44 -0.39 1.44
CA GLY A 189 -0.81 0.97 1.88
C GLY A 189 -0.61 2.06 0.83
N MET A 190 -0.02 1.71 -0.32
CA MET A 190 0.19 2.65 -1.41
C MET A 190 -1.08 2.78 -2.25
N SER A 191 -1.53 4.00 -2.49
CA SER A 191 -2.68 4.26 -3.36
C SER A 191 -2.32 4.06 -4.83
N ARG A 192 -3.36 4.03 -5.68
CA ARG A 192 -3.21 3.90 -7.13
C ARG A 192 -2.30 4.99 -7.71
N ASP A 193 -2.58 6.25 -7.39
CA ASP A 193 -1.83 7.39 -7.87
C ASP A 193 -0.38 7.40 -7.37
N GLU A 194 -0.14 6.97 -6.14
CA GLU A 194 1.21 6.79 -5.62
C GLU A 194 1.97 5.67 -6.34
N ALA A 195 1.35 4.53 -6.60
CA ALA A 195 1.96 3.43 -7.32
C ALA A 195 2.28 3.81 -8.80
N GLU A 196 1.35 4.49 -9.47
CA GLU A 196 1.56 5.01 -10.84
C GLU A 196 2.70 6.04 -10.88
N MET A 197 2.81 6.89 -9.85
CA MET A 197 3.90 7.86 -9.74
C MET A 197 5.26 7.20 -9.50
N GLU A 198 5.34 6.20 -8.61
CA GLU A 198 6.58 5.44 -8.39
C GLU A 198 7.00 4.68 -9.65
N TYR A 199 6.04 4.10 -10.37
CA TYR A 199 6.30 3.51 -11.69
C TYR A 199 6.94 4.52 -12.63
N LEU A 200 6.37 5.72 -12.75
CA LEU A 200 6.88 6.77 -13.63
C LEU A 200 8.26 7.28 -13.21
N LYS A 201 8.53 7.40 -11.91
CA LYS A 201 9.85 7.79 -11.39
C LYS A 201 10.93 6.78 -11.78
N ILE A 202 10.64 5.49 -11.67
CA ILE A 202 11.60 4.44 -12.08
C ILE A 202 11.76 4.42 -13.60
N ALA A 203 10.65 4.49 -14.33
CA ALA A 203 10.66 4.48 -15.78
C ALA A 203 11.40 5.70 -16.38
N GLN A 204 11.35 6.86 -15.73
CA GLN A 204 12.06 8.07 -16.12
C GLN A 204 13.58 7.87 -16.20
N ASP A 205 14.12 6.98 -15.37
CA ASP A 205 15.56 6.69 -15.34
C ASP A 205 16.02 5.74 -16.46
N LEU A 206 15.09 5.11 -17.19
CA LEU A 206 15.41 4.29 -18.33
C LEU A 206 15.98 5.15 -19.49
N ASP A 207 17.02 4.65 -20.15
CA ASP A 207 17.76 5.42 -21.17
C ASP A 207 16.88 5.92 -22.32
N MET A 208 15.91 5.11 -22.76
CA MET A 208 15.03 5.43 -23.88
C MET A 208 13.76 6.19 -23.48
N TYR A 209 13.52 6.44 -22.18
CA TYR A 209 12.34 7.15 -21.73
C TYR A 209 12.28 8.58 -22.29
N GLY A 210 11.12 8.93 -22.85
CA GLY A 210 10.85 10.29 -23.35
C GLY A 210 11.65 10.68 -24.58
N VAL A 211 12.28 9.73 -25.26
CA VAL A 211 13.08 9.96 -26.47
C VAL A 211 12.26 9.60 -27.71
N ASN A 212 12.04 10.59 -28.59
CA ASN A 212 11.46 10.35 -29.91
C ASN A 212 12.58 10.14 -30.93
N TYR A 213 12.76 8.92 -31.42
CA TYR A 213 13.84 8.55 -32.33
C TYR A 213 13.47 8.74 -33.81
N PHE A 214 14.35 9.42 -34.56
CA PHE A 214 14.21 9.61 -35.99
C PHE A 214 15.49 9.22 -36.69
N SER A 215 15.40 8.43 -37.77
CA SER A 215 16.53 8.11 -38.59
C SER A 215 16.96 9.35 -39.40
N ILE A 216 18.23 9.69 -39.33
CA ILE A 216 18.82 10.82 -40.01
C ILE A 216 20.14 10.42 -40.69
N ASN A 217 20.59 11.21 -41.62
CA ASN A 217 21.91 11.08 -42.22
C ASN A 217 22.73 12.36 -41.99
N ASN A 218 24.01 12.19 -41.71
CA ASN A 218 24.95 13.31 -41.70
C ASN A 218 25.38 13.71 -43.13
N LYS A 219 26.29 14.64 -43.28
CA LYS A 219 26.83 15.07 -44.57
C LYS A 219 27.61 13.97 -45.30
N LYS A 220 28.13 12.97 -44.58
CA LYS A 220 28.85 11.81 -45.11
C LYS A 220 27.92 10.65 -45.47
N GLU A 221 26.59 10.86 -45.40
CA GLU A 221 25.56 9.84 -45.59
C GLU A 221 25.58 8.70 -44.54
N THR A 222 26.24 8.91 -43.39
CA THR A 222 26.19 7.96 -42.27
C THR A 222 24.80 7.94 -41.68
N ASN A 223 24.25 6.73 -41.50
CA ASN A 223 22.94 6.54 -40.87
C ASN A 223 23.05 6.68 -39.34
N LEU A 224 22.35 7.62 -38.76
CA LEU A 224 22.32 7.93 -37.35
C LEU A 224 20.86 8.04 -36.86
N PHE A 225 20.65 8.07 -35.56
CA PHE A 225 19.36 8.44 -34.95
C PHE A 225 19.45 9.81 -34.28
N LEU A 226 18.46 10.63 -34.57
CA LEU A 226 18.16 11.84 -33.81
C LEU A 226 17.12 11.48 -32.74
N GLY A 227 17.44 11.69 -31.47
CA GLY A 227 16.50 11.63 -30.37
C GLY A 227 16.05 13.03 -29.95
N VAL A 228 14.76 13.28 -30.01
CA VAL A 228 14.16 14.52 -29.52
C VAL A 228 13.62 14.28 -28.12
N THR A 229 14.14 15.03 -27.14
CA THR A 229 13.82 14.85 -25.70
C THR A 229 13.35 16.16 -25.05
N ALA A 230 12.86 16.06 -23.83
CA ALA A 230 12.52 17.24 -23.01
C ALA A 230 13.73 18.17 -22.76
N LEU A 231 14.94 17.64 -22.69
CA LEU A 231 16.16 18.39 -22.35
C LEU A 231 16.92 18.93 -23.58
N GLY A 232 16.72 18.33 -24.76
CA GLY A 232 17.47 18.69 -25.96
C GLY A 232 17.42 17.64 -27.06
N LEU A 233 18.37 17.71 -27.94
CA LEU A 233 18.56 16.81 -29.05
C LEU A 233 19.76 15.91 -28.81
N ASN A 234 19.55 14.62 -28.92
CA ASN A 234 20.58 13.60 -28.78
C ASN A 234 20.87 12.93 -30.13
N ILE A 235 22.12 12.58 -30.39
CA ILE A 235 22.53 11.84 -31.57
C ILE A 235 23.01 10.46 -31.15
N TYR A 236 22.48 9.45 -31.79
CA TYR A 236 22.79 8.04 -31.52
C TYR A 236 23.34 7.36 -32.77
N GLU A 237 24.17 6.35 -32.58
CA GLU A 237 24.55 5.44 -33.67
C GLU A 237 23.36 4.56 -34.08
N LYS A 238 23.45 4.02 -35.29
CA LYS A 238 22.39 3.16 -35.84
C LYS A 238 22.11 1.95 -34.95
N ASP A 239 23.15 1.35 -34.39
CA ASP A 239 23.08 0.10 -33.66
C ASP A 239 22.96 0.29 -32.11
N ASN A 240 23.09 1.55 -31.63
CA ASN A 240 23.02 1.87 -30.22
C ASN A 240 22.07 3.05 -29.96
N LYS A 241 20.85 2.73 -29.47
CA LYS A 241 19.87 3.73 -29.06
C LYS A 241 19.88 4.04 -27.56
N LEU A 242 20.67 3.31 -26.76
CA LEU A 242 20.77 3.55 -25.32
C LEU A 242 21.69 4.73 -25.03
N ILE A 243 22.88 4.72 -25.61
CA ILE A 243 23.92 5.68 -25.29
C ILE A 243 24.05 6.73 -26.40
N PRO A 244 23.70 8.01 -26.14
CA PRO A 244 23.92 9.06 -27.12
C PRO A 244 25.41 9.34 -27.32
N LYS A 245 25.82 9.61 -28.53
CA LYS A 245 27.21 10.02 -28.87
C LYS A 245 27.45 11.50 -28.62
N THR A 246 26.43 12.31 -28.81
CA THR A 246 26.50 13.75 -28.53
C THR A 246 25.11 14.29 -28.21
N THR A 247 25.06 15.37 -27.44
CA THR A 247 23.82 16.02 -26.97
C THR A 247 23.89 17.53 -27.22
N PHE A 248 22.77 18.10 -27.64
CA PHE A 248 22.58 19.54 -27.84
C PHE A 248 21.40 20.00 -26.97
N PRO A 249 21.67 20.60 -25.79
CA PRO A 249 20.61 21.11 -24.90
C PRO A 249 19.80 22.23 -25.55
N TRP A 250 18.52 22.34 -25.20
CA TRP A 250 17.67 23.44 -25.68
C TRP A 250 18.24 24.81 -25.32
N SER A 251 18.96 24.93 -24.21
CA SER A 251 19.62 26.19 -23.79
C SER A 251 20.71 26.69 -24.78
N GLU A 252 21.21 25.85 -25.64
CA GLU A 252 22.24 26.23 -26.63
C GLU A 252 21.66 26.47 -28.03
N ILE A 253 20.42 26.00 -28.26
CA ILE A 253 19.78 26.08 -29.57
C ILE A 253 19.06 27.43 -29.70
N LYS A 254 19.42 28.18 -30.75
CA LYS A 254 18.85 29.49 -31.07
C LYS A 254 17.69 29.41 -32.04
N HIS A 255 17.83 28.60 -33.07
CA HIS A 255 16.84 28.51 -34.15
C HIS A 255 16.93 27.19 -34.86
N ILE A 256 15.78 26.65 -35.21
CA ILE A 256 15.63 25.43 -35.98
C ILE A 256 14.92 25.80 -37.28
N SER A 257 15.46 25.40 -38.43
CA SER A 257 14.85 25.60 -39.72
C SER A 257 14.92 24.32 -40.57
N PHE A 258 13.95 24.22 -41.45
CA PHE A 258 13.85 23.13 -42.41
C PHE A 258 13.77 23.70 -43.82
N ASP A 259 14.59 23.14 -44.72
CA ASP A 259 14.64 23.50 -46.11
C ASP A 259 14.71 22.23 -46.95
N ASP A 260 13.61 21.91 -47.62
CA ASP A 260 13.41 20.73 -48.47
C ASP A 260 13.75 19.40 -47.78
N LYS A 261 14.99 18.91 -47.88
CA LYS A 261 15.45 17.66 -47.23
C LYS A 261 16.49 17.88 -46.13
N LYS A 262 16.80 19.14 -45.87
CA LYS A 262 17.87 19.57 -45.00
C LYS A 262 17.27 20.22 -43.75
N PHE A 263 17.63 19.66 -42.59
CA PHE A 263 17.29 20.23 -41.31
C PHE A 263 18.51 21.00 -40.77
N VAL A 264 18.33 22.23 -40.32
CA VAL A 264 19.40 23.12 -39.88
C VAL A 264 19.11 23.63 -38.48
N ILE A 265 20.03 23.35 -37.58
CA ILE A 265 19.99 23.88 -36.21
C ILE A 265 21.07 24.92 -36.05
N LYS A 266 20.69 26.11 -35.63
CA LYS A 266 21.59 27.22 -35.33
C LYS A 266 21.74 27.38 -33.84
N PHE A 267 22.95 27.51 -33.37
CA PHE A 267 23.25 27.68 -31.95
C PHE A 267 23.35 29.15 -31.55
N ILE A 268 23.26 29.38 -30.22
CA ILE A 268 23.43 30.70 -29.60
C ILE A 268 24.89 31.15 -29.78
N ASP A 269 25.82 30.20 -29.62
CA ASP A 269 27.24 30.45 -29.87
C ASP A 269 27.50 30.65 -31.37
N LYS A 270 27.85 31.89 -31.73
CA LYS A 270 28.13 32.31 -33.08
C LYS A 270 29.42 31.69 -33.65
N SER A 271 30.31 31.19 -32.82
CA SER A 271 31.56 30.52 -33.25
C SER A 271 31.32 29.08 -33.73
N SER A 272 30.16 28.51 -33.36
CA SER A 272 29.79 27.16 -33.73
C SER A 272 29.20 27.11 -35.15
N THR A 273 29.56 26.08 -35.89
CA THR A 273 28.98 25.79 -37.22
C THR A 273 27.52 25.30 -37.01
N ASN A 274 26.70 25.52 -38.06
CA ASN A 274 25.33 24.99 -38.00
C ASN A 274 25.33 23.47 -38.00
N PHE A 275 24.53 22.88 -37.12
CA PHE A 275 24.29 21.44 -37.17
C PHE A 275 23.30 21.13 -38.28
N ILE A 276 23.69 20.23 -39.20
CA ILE A 276 22.92 19.94 -40.41
C ILE A 276 22.74 18.42 -40.52
N PHE A 277 21.51 17.98 -40.70
CA PHE A 277 21.23 16.60 -41.03
C PHE A 277 20.20 16.50 -42.17
N PHE A 278 20.15 15.33 -42.76
CA PHE A 278 19.32 15.02 -43.91
C PHE A 278 18.38 13.87 -43.59
N SER A 279 17.20 13.88 -44.21
CA SER A 279 16.28 12.74 -44.14
C SER A 279 16.81 11.63 -45.07
N PRO A 280 16.97 10.38 -44.60
CA PRO A 280 17.40 9.28 -45.43
C PRO A 280 16.40 9.00 -46.54
N LYS A 281 16.93 8.61 -47.69
CA LYS A 281 16.13 8.13 -48.82
C LYS A 281 15.48 6.81 -48.41
N GLY A 282 14.18 6.83 -48.10
CA GLY A 282 13.42 5.63 -47.75
C GLY A 282 12.95 5.50 -46.30
N MET A 283 12.79 6.61 -45.57
CA MET A 283 12.35 6.66 -44.17
C MET A 283 10.99 6.02 -43.88
N ASN A 284 10.45 5.26 -44.80
CA ASN A 284 9.15 4.60 -44.75
C ASN A 284 9.05 3.41 -43.78
N LYS A 285 10.19 2.93 -43.24
CA LYS A 285 10.19 1.74 -42.37
C LYS A 285 10.11 2.03 -40.85
N LEU A 286 10.58 3.20 -40.39
CA LEU A 286 10.76 3.49 -38.98
C LEU A 286 9.51 3.99 -38.26
N VAL A 287 8.62 4.63 -38.97
CA VAL A 287 7.26 4.96 -38.53
C VAL A 287 6.48 3.67 -38.20
N ARG A 288 6.88 2.54 -38.75
CA ARG A 288 6.25 1.22 -38.56
C ARG A 288 6.44 0.60 -37.15
N ILE A 289 7.49 0.94 -36.46
CA ILE A 289 7.77 0.37 -35.11
C ILE A 289 6.84 0.98 -34.06
N PHE A 290 6.53 2.25 -34.17
CA PHE A 290 5.50 2.91 -33.33
C PHE A 290 4.08 2.35 -33.51
N TYR A 291 3.80 1.70 -34.65
CA TYR A 291 2.48 1.19 -35.02
C TYR A 291 2.17 -0.21 -34.53
N THR A 292 3.17 -1.05 -34.42
CA THR A 292 2.97 -2.42 -33.91
C THR A 292 2.39 -2.40 -32.49
N LEU A 293 2.62 -1.32 -31.76
CA LEU A 293 2.11 -1.05 -30.42
C LEU A 293 0.62 -0.80 -30.37
N ILE A 294 0.11 -0.01 -31.32
CA ILE A 294 -1.32 0.38 -31.35
C ILE A 294 -2.17 -0.78 -31.87
N ASP A 295 -1.64 -1.56 -32.80
CA ASP A 295 -2.34 -2.72 -33.35
C ASP A 295 -2.60 -3.82 -32.32
N ILE A 296 -1.67 -4.08 -31.40
CA ILE A 296 -1.82 -5.15 -30.40
C ILE A 296 -2.87 -4.80 -29.33
N THR A 297 -2.97 -3.51 -28.95
CA THR A 297 -3.97 -3.07 -27.96
C THR A 297 -5.36 -2.88 -28.54
N LEU A 298 -5.47 -2.56 -29.83
CA LEU A 298 -6.73 -2.43 -30.53
C LEU A 298 -7.30 -3.78 -31.01
N ASP A 299 -6.45 -4.74 -31.39
CA ASP A 299 -6.89 -6.08 -31.84
C ASP A 299 -7.59 -6.90 -30.74
N VAL A 300 -7.31 -6.66 -29.47
CA VAL A 300 -8.00 -7.31 -28.35
C VAL A 300 -9.42 -6.76 -28.16
N ARG A 301 -9.73 -5.54 -28.65
CA ARG A 301 -11.05 -4.91 -28.49
C ARG A 301 -11.83 -4.66 -29.78
N LEU A 302 -11.15 -4.65 -30.92
CA LEU A 302 -11.77 -4.40 -32.24
C LEU A 302 -11.53 -5.60 -33.17
N ASN A 303 -12.12 -6.74 -32.88
CA ASN A 303 -12.24 -7.83 -33.85
C ASN A 303 -12.99 -7.32 -35.09
N ASN A 304 -12.27 -7.14 -36.16
CA ASN A 304 -12.62 -6.96 -37.56
C ASN A 304 -12.19 -5.62 -38.18
N ASN A 305 -11.20 -5.74 -39.06
CA ASN A 305 -10.84 -4.82 -40.16
C ASN A 305 -9.55 -3.99 -40.04
N LEU A 306 -8.41 -4.58 -39.67
CA LEU A 306 -7.13 -3.88 -39.91
C LEU A 306 -6.02 -4.75 -40.51
N SER A 307 -6.34 -5.55 -41.50
CA SER A 307 -5.36 -6.42 -42.17
C SER A 307 -4.76 -5.91 -43.48
N ILE A 308 -4.96 -4.66 -43.85
CA ILE A 308 -4.40 -4.14 -45.13
C ILE A 308 -3.87 -2.76 -44.89
N LEU A 309 -2.56 -2.59 -44.76
CA LEU A 309 -1.96 -1.28 -45.11
C LEU A 309 -0.43 -1.29 -45.12
N HIS A 310 0.12 -1.72 -46.25
CA HIS A 310 1.49 -1.45 -46.65
C HIS A 310 1.47 -0.69 -47.96
N LYS A 311 1.86 0.58 -47.98
CA LYS A 311 2.48 1.21 -49.15
C LYS A 311 2.95 2.64 -48.93
N HIS A 312 4.17 2.87 -49.32
CA HIS A 312 4.92 4.07 -49.76
C HIS A 312 4.52 5.48 -49.34
N HIS A 313 5.44 6.19 -48.65
CA HIS A 313 5.20 7.61 -48.37
C HIS A 313 6.41 8.54 -48.39
N SER A 314 6.16 9.79 -48.73
CA SER A 314 7.12 10.85 -49.02
C SER A 314 7.75 11.47 -47.76
N ASN A 315 9.01 11.87 -47.86
CA ASN A 315 9.88 12.39 -46.79
C ASN A 315 9.37 13.65 -46.04
N TYR A 316 8.34 14.33 -46.53
CA TYR A 316 7.85 15.61 -45.96
C TYR A 316 7.13 15.46 -44.60
N GLY A 317 6.43 14.37 -44.39
CA GLY A 317 5.68 14.15 -43.15
C GLY A 317 6.55 14.01 -41.91
N ALA A 318 7.64 13.26 -42.03
CA ALA A 318 8.53 12.97 -40.89
C ALA A 318 9.35 14.21 -40.46
N LEU A 319 9.81 15.01 -41.41
CA LEU A 319 10.56 16.24 -41.08
C LEU A 319 9.68 17.31 -40.45
N THR A 320 8.38 17.37 -40.85
CA THR A 320 7.40 18.24 -40.24
C THR A 320 7.11 17.77 -38.78
N LEU A 321 7.07 16.47 -38.56
CA LEU A 321 6.90 15.89 -37.23
C LEU A 321 8.10 16.19 -36.32
N ILE A 322 9.32 16.03 -36.80
CA ILE A 322 10.56 16.41 -36.08
C ILE A 322 10.52 17.88 -35.67
N LEU A 323 10.19 18.77 -36.62
CA LEU A 323 10.12 20.21 -36.37
C LEU A 323 9.08 20.53 -35.30
N ASP A 324 7.89 19.95 -35.39
CA ASP A 324 6.78 20.16 -34.46
C ASP A 324 7.13 19.69 -33.03
N LEU A 325 7.80 18.54 -32.92
CA LEU A 325 8.31 18.04 -31.65
C LEU A 325 9.46 18.88 -31.08
N CYS A 326 10.37 19.34 -31.92
CA CYS A 326 11.46 20.22 -31.50
C CYS A 326 10.92 21.56 -30.96
N ILE A 327 10.00 22.19 -31.69
CA ILE A 327 9.39 23.47 -31.28
C ILE A 327 8.67 23.28 -29.96
N GLY A 328 7.80 22.26 -29.85
CA GLY A 328 7.01 22.05 -28.65
C GLY A 328 7.86 21.70 -27.41
N ASN A 329 8.90 20.86 -27.56
CA ASN A 329 9.82 20.57 -26.46
C ASN A 329 10.63 21.81 -26.04
N HIS A 330 11.09 22.61 -27.02
CA HIS A 330 11.79 23.86 -26.72
C HIS A 330 10.88 24.86 -26.00
N ASP A 331 9.64 25.03 -26.44
CA ASP A 331 8.67 25.91 -25.79
C ASP A 331 8.36 25.46 -24.35
N LEU A 332 8.19 24.16 -24.13
CA LEU A 332 8.02 23.59 -22.78
C LEU A 332 9.29 23.79 -21.93
N TYR A 333 10.47 23.56 -22.51
CA TYR A 333 11.74 23.82 -21.84
C TYR A 333 11.85 25.27 -21.38
N MET A 334 11.48 26.23 -22.22
CA MET A 334 11.47 27.67 -21.88
C MET A 334 10.38 28.03 -20.87
N ARG A 335 9.22 27.36 -20.93
CA ARG A 335 8.12 27.55 -19.97
C ARG A 335 8.53 27.11 -18.57
N ARG A 336 9.18 25.95 -18.42
CA ARG A 336 9.66 25.43 -17.12
C ARG A 336 10.63 26.33 -16.40
N ARG A 337 11.34 27.19 -17.11
CA ARG A 337 12.33 28.16 -16.58
C ARG A 337 11.72 29.54 -16.29
N LYS A 338 10.41 29.66 -16.47
CA LYS A 338 9.63 30.85 -16.04
C LYS A 338 8.88 30.49 -14.76
N PRO A 339 8.54 31.51 -13.94
CA PRO A 339 7.66 31.28 -12.80
C PRO A 339 6.34 30.66 -13.25
N ASP A 340 5.82 29.79 -12.42
CA ASP A 340 4.52 29.15 -12.66
C ASP A 340 3.41 30.20 -12.80
N THR A 341 2.52 29.99 -13.75
CA THR A 341 1.33 30.83 -13.89
C THR A 341 0.42 30.65 -12.67
N MET A 342 -0.41 31.66 -12.39
CA MET A 342 -1.38 31.61 -11.30
C MET A 342 -2.24 30.32 -11.35
N GLU A 343 -2.61 29.88 -12.54
CA GLU A 343 -3.37 28.64 -12.73
C GLU A 343 -2.59 27.40 -12.28
N VAL A 344 -1.31 27.31 -12.64
CA VAL A 344 -0.43 26.19 -12.24
C VAL A 344 -0.18 26.24 -10.73
N GLN A 345 0.07 27.41 -10.17
CA GLN A 345 0.23 27.59 -8.70
C GLN A 345 -1.03 27.15 -7.95
N GLN A 346 -2.21 27.53 -8.44
CA GLN A 346 -3.48 27.12 -7.86
C GLN A 346 -3.69 25.59 -7.97
N MET A 347 -3.33 24.98 -9.10
CA MET A 347 -3.40 23.51 -9.25
C MET A 347 -2.47 22.82 -8.25
N LYS A 348 -1.23 23.29 -8.11
CA LYS A 348 -0.27 22.73 -7.16
C LYS A 348 -0.75 22.87 -5.71
N ALA A 349 -1.31 24.04 -5.37
CA ALA A 349 -1.90 24.25 -4.05
C ALA A 349 -3.08 23.32 -3.77
N GLN A 350 -4.01 23.19 -4.71
CA GLN A 350 -5.15 22.26 -4.60
C GLN A 350 -4.71 20.81 -4.46
N ALA A 351 -3.76 20.37 -5.30
CA ALA A 351 -3.23 19.00 -5.23
C ALA A 351 -2.53 18.71 -3.90
N LYS A 352 -1.77 19.69 -3.38
CA LYS A 352 -1.12 19.58 -2.06
C LYS A 352 -2.15 19.47 -0.93
N GLU A 353 -3.17 20.32 -0.94
CA GLU A 353 -4.25 20.29 0.04
C GLU A 353 -5.02 18.95 -0.01
N GLU A 354 -5.35 18.48 -1.22
CA GLU A 354 -6.03 17.22 -1.41
C GLU A 354 -5.19 16.03 -0.91
N LYS A 355 -3.88 16.02 -1.23
CA LYS A 355 -2.95 15.01 -0.74
C LYS A 355 -2.86 15.02 0.80
N GLN A 356 -2.77 16.20 1.41
CA GLN A 356 -2.78 16.34 2.88
C GLN A 356 -4.08 15.83 3.49
N ARG A 357 -5.24 16.19 2.89
CA ARG A 357 -6.54 15.72 3.36
C ARG A 357 -6.63 14.19 3.30
N ARG A 358 -6.22 13.57 2.19
CA ARG A 358 -6.18 12.09 2.05
C ARG A 358 -5.23 11.46 3.06
N GLN A 359 -4.08 12.08 3.30
CA GLN A 359 -3.13 11.56 4.30
C GLN A 359 -3.71 11.60 5.72
N ILE A 360 -4.38 12.69 6.09
CA ILE A 360 -5.08 12.80 7.38
C ILE A 360 -6.18 11.74 7.50
N GLU A 361 -6.94 11.53 6.43
CA GLU A 361 -8.01 10.52 6.39
C GLU A 361 -7.45 9.10 6.52
N ARG A 362 -6.37 8.78 5.80
CA ARG A 362 -5.65 7.49 5.95
C ARG A 362 -5.14 7.31 7.37
N ASN A 363 -4.51 8.32 7.95
CA ASN A 363 -4.00 8.24 9.31
C ASN A 363 -5.13 8.04 10.33
N LYS A 364 -6.29 8.68 10.15
CA LYS A 364 -7.48 8.46 10.96
C LYS A 364 -7.98 7.02 10.84
N LEU A 365 -8.10 6.52 9.59
CA LEU A 365 -8.56 5.16 9.32
C LEU A 365 -7.58 4.11 9.89
N ALA A 366 -6.29 4.32 9.71
CA ALA A 366 -5.25 3.45 10.27
C ALA A 366 -5.31 3.42 11.81
N ARG A 367 -5.50 4.58 12.45
CA ARG A 367 -5.67 4.67 13.90
C ARG A 367 -6.95 3.97 14.39
N GLU A 368 -8.05 4.17 13.67
CA GLU A 368 -9.31 3.48 13.97
C GLU A 368 -9.19 1.96 13.84
N LYS A 369 -8.53 1.49 12.77
CA LYS A 369 -8.24 0.08 12.55
C LYS A 369 -7.37 -0.48 13.68
N GLN A 370 -6.33 0.23 14.08
CA GLN A 370 -5.47 -0.16 15.20
C GLN A 370 -6.24 -0.22 16.53
N LEU A 371 -7.09 0.77 16.80
CA LEU A 371 -7.95 0.77 18.00
C LEU A 371 -8.94 -0.41 17.99
N ARG A 372 -9.50 -0.72 16.82
CA ARG A 372 -10.38 -1.88 16.66
C ARG A 372 -9.63 -3.20 16.91
N GLU A 373 -8.45 -3.36 16.30
CA GLU A 373 -7.61 -4.56 16.51
C GLU A 373 -7.15 -4.71 17.97
N THR A 374 -6.85 -3.58 18.65
CA THR A 374 -6.55 -3.63 20.10
C THR A 374 -7.76 -4.01 20.90
N ALA A 375 -8.93 -3.44 20.64
CA ALA A 375 -10.17 -3.78 21.29
C ALA A 375 -10.59 -5.25 21.07
N GLU A 376 -10.39 -5.79 19.87
CA GLU A 376 -10.63 -7.20 19.57
C GLU A 376 -9.67 -8.12 20.34
N ARG A 377 -8.37 -7.76 20.43
CA ARG A 377 -7.39 -8.49 21.24
C ARG A 377 -7.72 -8.45 22.74
N ASP A 378 -8.11 -7.28 23.24
CA ASP A 378 -8.50 -7.11 24.64
C ASP A 378 -9.78 -7.90 24.97
N ARG A 379 -10.74 -7.90 24.03
CA ARG A 379 -11.94 -8.72 24.13
C ARG A 379 -11.61 -10.21 24.17
N ALA A 380 -10.76 -10.70 23.25
CA ALA A 380 -10.33 -12.09 23.22
C ALA A 380 -9.58 -12.48 24.53
N ALA A 381 -8.73 -11.59 25.05
CA ALA A 381 -8.04 -11.80 26.31
C ALA A 381 -9.01 -11.83 27.51
N MET A 382 -10.03 -10.97 27.49
CA MET A 382 -11.11 -11.01 28.51
C MET A 382 -11.93 -12.29 28.43
N GLU A 383 -12.32 -12.73 27.22
CA GLU A 383 -13.03 -13.98 27.00
C GLU A 383 -12.24 -15.18 27.54
N GLN A 384 -10.91 -15.19 27.25
CA GLN A 384 -10.02 -16.23 27.78
C GLN A 384 -9.94 -16.21 29.31
N ARG A 385 -9.84 -15.03 29.94
CA ARG A 385 -9.87 -14.89 31.40
C ARG A 385 -11.21 -15.34 32.00
N LEU A 386 -12.31 -15.00 31.33
CA LEU A 386 -13.64 -15.42 31.75
C LEU A 386 -13.74 -16.94 31.75
N MET A 387 -13.26 -17.62 30.73
CA MET A 387 -13.20 -19.09 30.68
C MET A 387 -12.36 -19.67 31.83
N GLN A 388 -11.18 -19.05 32.08
CA GLN A 388 -10.35 -19.48 33.23
C GLN A 388 -11.07 -19.32 34.57
N TYR A 389 -11.76 -18.20 34.80
CA TYR A 389 -12.53 -17.99 36.02
C TYR A 389 -13.69 -18.95 36.12
N GLN A 390 -14.39 -19.27 35.04
CA GLN A 390 -15.46 -20.27 35.05
C GLN A 390 -14.93 -21.65 35.43
N GLU A 391 -13.77 -22.04 34.96
CA GLU A 391 -13.12 -23.30 35.31
C GLU A 391 -12.65 -23.31 36.77
N GLU A 392 -12.06 -22.19 37.27
CA GLU A 392 -11.72 -22.06 38.70
C GLU A 392 -12.95 -22.15 39.59
N ILE A 393 -14.04 -21.51 39.20
CA ILE A 393 -15.33 -21.61 39.96
C ILE A 393 -15.85 -23.05 39.94
N ARG A 394 -15.75 -23.74 38.80
CA ARG A 394 -16.17 -25.13 38.68
C ARG A 394 -15.37 -26.04 39.62
N LEU A 395 -14.04 -25.87 39.62
CA LEU A 395 -13.13 -26.62 40.49
C LEU A 395 -13.35 -26.30 41.97
N ALA A 396 -13.58 -25.02 42.31
CA ALA A 396 -13.87 -24.61 43.67
C ALA A 396 -15.20 -25.19 44.19
N ASN A 397 -16.24 -25.20 43.35
CA ASN A 397 -17.53 -25.82 43.67
C ASN A 397 -17.39 -27.33 43.84
N GLU A 398 -16.61 -28.00 43.01
CA GLU A 398 -16.37 -29.44 43.16
C GLU A 398 -15.56 -29.75 44.44
N ALA A 399 -14.55 -28.90 44.77
CA ALA A 399 -13.83 -29.03 46.06
C ALA A 399 -14.74 -28.79 47.26
N LEU A 400 -15.65 -27.79 47.17
CA LEU A 400 -16.63 -27.54 48.23
C LEU A 400 -17.55 -28.74 48.44
N ARG A 401 -18.10 -29.32 47.35
CA ARG A 401 -18.93 -30.52 47.41
C ARG A 401 -18.20 -31.70 48.06
N ARG A 402 -16.94 -31.94 47.66
CA ARG A 402 -16.13 -32.99 48.30
C ARG A 402 -15.88 -32.73 49.76
N SER A 403 -15.68 -31.46 50.17
CA SER A 403 -15.54 -31.06 51.58
C SER A 403 -16.84 -31.29 52.38
N GLU A 404 -17.99 -31.00 51.78
CA GLU A 404 -19.31 -31.26 52.36
C GLU A 404 -19.54 -32.78 52.54
N GLU A 405 -19.28 -33.56 51.52
CA GLU A 405 -19.39 -35.03 51.58
C GLU A 405 -18.48 -35.64 52.65
N THR A 406 -17.22 -35.12 52.79
CA THR A 406 -16.32 -35.60 53.84
C THR A 406 -16.77 -35.15 55.25
N ALA A 407 -17.34 -33.95 55.39
CA ALA A 407 -17.88 -33.47 56.63
C ALA A 407 -19.09 -34.32 57.10
N ASP A 408 -19.95 -34.67 56.16
CA ASP A 408 -21.11 -35.54 56.45
C ASP A 408 -20.67 -36.94 56.87
N LEU A 409 -19.67 -37.52 56.22
CA LEU A 409 -19.13 -38.82 56.59
C LEU A 409 -18.46 -38.80 57.99
N LEU A 410 -17.76 -37.70 58.32
CA LEU A 410 -17.12 -37.50 59.61
C LEU A 410 -18.21 -37.32 60.73
N ALA A 411 -19.28 -36.60 60.40
CA ALA A 411 -20.41 -36.43 61.30
C ALA A 411 -21.10 -37.77 61.63
N GLU A 412 -21.30 -38.59 60.58
CA GLU A 412 -21.88 -39.91 60.75
C GLU A 412 -21.01 -40.84 61.63
N LYS A 413 -19.65 -40.83 61.30
CA LYS A 413 -18.69 -41.58 62.14
C LYS A 413 -18.70 -41.12 63.60
N SER A 414 -18.75 -39.78 63.79
CA SER A 414 -18.86 -39.23 65.19
C SER A 414 -20.12 -39.70 65.91
N ARG A 415 -21.27 -39.71 65.24
CA ARG A 415 -22.52 -40.18 65.80
C ARG A 415 -22.46 -41.67 66.15
N VAL A 416 -21.91 -42.49 65.26
CA VAL A 416 -21.74 -43.92 65.56
C VAL A 416 -20.80 -44.17 66.75
N ALA A 417 -19.70 -43.41 66.80
CA ALA A 417 -18.77 -43.51 67.95
C ALA A 417 -19.39 -43.04 69.29
N GLU A 418 -20.23 -42.02 69.23
CA GLU A 418 -21.02 -41.57 70.42
C GLU A 418 -22.03 -42.62 70.88
N GLU A 419 -22.72 -43.28 69.95
CA GLU A 419 -23.67 -44.37 70.28
C GLU A 419 -22.94 -45.60 70.86
N GLU A 420 -21.79 -45.98 70.27
CA GLU A 420 -20.94 -47.05 70.82
C GLU A 420 -20.41 -46.72 72.23
N ALA A 421 -19.93 -45.50 72.44
CA ALA A 421 -19.46 -45.03 73.75
C ALA A 421 -20.59 -45.03 74.79
N SER A 422 -21.80 -44.64 74.40
CA SER A 422 -22.97 -44.69 75.22
C SER A 422 -23.36 -46.11 75.63
N LEU A 423 -23.34 -47.05 74.65
CA LEU A 423 -23.60 -48.46 74.91
C LEU A 423 -22.56 -49.09 75.85
N LEU A 424 -21.25 -48.73 75.65
CA LEU A 424 -20.20 -49.20 76.55
C LEU A 424 -20.32 -48.63 77.94
N SER A 425 -20.71 -47.37 78.07
CA SER A 425 -21.03 -46.75 79.40
C SER A 425 -22.19 -47.41 80.07
N GLN A 426 -23.24 -47.77 79.32
CA GLN A 426 -24.41 -48.49 79.88
C GLN A 426 -24.00 -49.88 80.40
N LYS A 427 -23.25 -50.65 79.60
CA LYS A 427 -22.72 -51.93 80.01
C LYS A 427 -21.81 -51.85 81.25
N ALA A 428 -20.97 -50.80 81.32
CA ALA A 428 -20.13 -50.53 82.47
C ALA A 428 -21.02 -50.28 83.70
N SER A 429 -22.11 -49.49 83.61
CA SER A 429 -23.07 -49.23 84.69
C SER A 429 -23.81 -50.50 85.08
N GLU A 430 -24.20 -51.32 84.11
CA GLU A 430 -24.85 -52.62 84.39
C GLU A 430 -23.91 -53.56 85.16
N ALA A 431 -22.64 -53.62 84.74
CA ALA A 431 -21.62 -54.39 85.45
C ALA A 431 -21.33 -53.86 86.86
N GLU A 432 -21.33 -52.57 87.09
CA GLU A 432 -21.22 -51.97 88.44
C GLU A 432 -22.41 -52.30 89.33
N GLN A 433 -23.61 -52.31 88.71
CA GLN A 433 -24.84 -52.75 89.47
C GLN A 433 -24.76 -54.21 89.85
N GLU A 434 -24.24 -55.06 88.91
CA GLU A 434 -24.09 -56.49 89.20
C GLU A 434 -23.00 -56.74 90.27
N ILE A 435 -21.89 -56.01 90.23
CA ILE A 435 -20.90 -55.99 91.37
C ILE A 435 -21.55 -55.57 92.67
N SER A 436 -22.43 -54.56 92.66
CA SER A 436 -23.14 -54.07 93.86
C SER A 436 -24.08 -55.13 94.38
N ARG A 437 -24.80 -55.84 93.49
CA ARG A 437 -25.69 -56.97 93.86
C ARG A 437 -24.86 -58.12 94.46
N MET A 438 -23.76 -58.46 93.84
CA MET A 438 -22.87 -59.49 94.36
C MET A 438 -22.28 -59.15 95.74
N ARG A 439 -21.91 -57.86 95.96
CA ARG A 439 -21.45 -57.39 97.24
C ARG A 439 -22.53 -57.55 98.36
N LEU A 440 -23.82 -57.30 98.06
CA LEU A 440 -24.91 -57.49 98.99
C LEU A 440 -25.22 -58.95 99.29
N SER A 441 -25.02 -59.87 98.40
CA SER A 441 -25.15 -61.33 98.59
C SER A 441 -23.99 -61.98 99.37
N ALA A 442 -22.84 -61.29 99.37
CA ALA A 442 -21.64 -61.81 100.05
C ALA A 442 -21.59 -61.68 101.56
N ILE A 443 -22.63 -61.10 102.14
CA ILE A 443 -22.77 -60.92 103.59
C ILE A 443 -23.25 -62.19 104.29
N GLN A 444 -23.61 -63.32 103.61
CA GLN A 444 -24.26 -64.47 104.19
C GLN A 444 -23.43 -65.73 104.45
N THR A 445 -22.25 -65.94 103.82
CA THR A 445 -21.36 -67.10 104.15
C THR A 445 -19.87 -66.76 103.85
N GLU A 446 -18.92 -67.19 104.76
CA GLU A 446 -17.50 -66.87 104.65
C GLU A 446 -16.77 -67.63 103.57
N GLU A 447 -17.30 -68.71 103.01
CA GLU A 447 -16.70 -69.46 101.90
C GLU A 447 -17.16 -68.88 100.55
N GLU A 448 -18.35 -68.36 100.47
CA GLU A 448 -18.79 -67.62 99.25
C GLU A 448 -18.14 -66.28 99.13
N LYS A 449 -17.71 -65.69 100.25
CA LYS A 449 -17.03 -64.41 100.33
C LYS A 449 -15.72 -64.40 99.54
N ILE A 450 -14.87 -65.45 99.69
CA ILE A 450 -13.65 -65.56 98.96
C ILE A 450 -13.86 -65.79 97.45
N HIS A 451 -14.91 -66.53 97.09
CA HIS A 451 -15.26 -66.76 95.71
C HIS A 451 -15.95 -65.55 95.06
N LEU A 452 -16.73 -64.82 95.83
CA LEU A 452 -17.35 -63.56 95.43
C LEU A 452 -16.35 -62.44 95.32
N GLU A 453 -15.40 -62.31 96.27
CA GLU A 453 -14.29 -61.34 96.13
C GLU A 453 -13.47 -61.58 94.93
N ARG A 454 -13.31 -62.86 94.51
CA ARG A 454 -12.62 -63.14 93.26
C ARG A 454 -13.38 -62.70 92.01
N LYS A 455 -14.72 -62.98 92.03
CA LYS A 455 -15.67 -62.52 90.97
C LYS A 455 -15.79 -60.99 90.91
N THR A 456 -15.84 -60.36 92.13
CA THR A 456 -15.91 -58.90 92.18
C THR A 456 -14.63 -58.26 91.59
N ARG A 457 -13.46 -58.80 91.91
CA ARG A 457 -12.21 -58.32 91.34
C ARG A 457 -12.18 -58.51 89.80
N GLU A 458 -12.66 -59.68 89.32
CA GLU A 458 -12.81 -59.93 87.87
C GLU A 458 -13.74 -58.98 87.19
N ALA A 459 -14.92 -58.73 87.92
CA ALA A 459 -15.89 -57.74 87.39
C ALA A 459 -15.36 -56.29 87.46
N GLU A 460 -14.67 -55.95 88.58
CA GLU A 460 -13.98 -54.65 88.65
C GLU A 460 -12.94 -54.47 87.58
N PHE A 461 -12.19 -55.55 87.29
CA PHE A 461 -11.22 -55.51 86.21
C PHE A 461 -11.90 -55.32 84.82
N LEU A 462 -13.04 -56.01 84.65
CA LEU A 462 -13.81 -55.88 83.41
C LEU A 462 -14.48 -54.49 83.26
N THR A 463 -15.01 -53.93 84.37
CA THR A 463 -15.56 -52.57 84.38
C THR A 463 -14.45 -51.51 84.11
N ALA A 464 -13.32 -51.63 84.81
CA ALA A 464 -12.21 -50.75 84.58
C ALA A 464 -11.79 -50.78 83.07
N ARG A 465 -11.74 -51.99 82.47
CA ARG A 465 -11.42 -52.15 81.11
C ARG A 465 -12.46 -51.55 80.17
N LEU A 466 -13.77 -51.74 80.49
CA LEU A 466 -14.89 -51.12 79.75
C LEU A 466 -14.90 -49.61 79.86
N VAL A 467 -14.56 -49.08 81.05
CA VAL A 467 -14.45 -47.63 81.24
C VAL A 467 -13.26 -47.08 80.39
N GLU A 468 -12.11 -47.79 80.48
CA GLU A 468 -10.95 -47.39 79.65
C GLU A 468 -11.28 -47.44 78.16
N GLU A 469 -11.99 -48.46 77.70
CA GLU A 469 -12.45 -48.58 76.34
C GLU A 469 -13.47 -47.53 75.95
N SER A 470 -14.40 -47.19 76.91
CA SER A 470 -15.35 -46.08 76.76
C SER A 470 -14.64 -44.72 76.62
N GLU A 471 -13.63 -44.48 77.50
CA GLU A 471 -12.83 -43.26 77.41
C GLU A 471 -12.02 -43.18 76.10
N LYS A 472 -11.48 -44.31 75.62
CA LYS A 472 -10.79 -44.36 74.35
C LYS A 472 -11.77 -44.02 73.23
N ARG A 473 -12.96 -44.59 73.23
CA ARG A 473 -14.03 -44.28 72.27
C ARG A 473 -14.48 -42.84 72.33
N ALA A 474 -14.64 -42.31 73.58
CA ALA A 474 -14.96 -40.89 73.74
C ALA A 474 -13.90 -39.97 73.21
N ALA A 475 -12.62 -40.30 73.50
CA ALA A 475 -11.45 -39.56 72.93
C ALA A 475 -11.40 -39.64 71.42
N GLU A 476 -11.73 -40.82 70.84
CA GLU A 476 -11.86 -40.98 69.41
C GLU A 476 -12.98 -40.16 68.79
N ALA A 477 -14.15 -40.13 69.48
CA ALA A 477 -15.28 -39.28 69.11
C ALA A 477 -14.94 -37.80 69.18
N ASP A 478 -14.20 -37.36 70.20
CA ASP A 478 -13.73 -35.98 70.28
C ASP A 478 -12.68 -35.66 69.25
N ARG A 479 -11.84 -36.61 68.90
CA ARG A 479 -10.92 -36.45 67.81
C ARG A 479 -11.63 -36.27 66.46
N LEU A 480 -12.64 -37.15 66.21
CA LEU A 480 -13.47 -37.03 64.98
C LEU A 480 -14.25 -35.71 64.96
N LYS A 481 -14.76 -35.23 66.17
CA LYS A 481 -15.40 -33.91 66.27
C LYS A 481 -14.42 -32.77 65.88
N ASN A 482 -13.18 -32.88 66.35
CA ASN A 482 -12.15 -31.89 65.99
C ASN A 482 -11.81 -31.95 64.49
N GLU A 483 -11.74 -33.14 63.92
CA GLU A 483 -11.56 -33.31 62.46
C GLU A 483 -12.75 -32.74 61.69
N LEU A 484 -13.98 -32.96 62.15
CA LEU A 484 -15.20 -32.36 61.60
C LEU A 484 -15.15 -30.82 61.69
N LEU A 485 -14.71 -30.26 62.82
CA LEU A 485 -14.54 -28.82 62.94
C LEU A 485 -13.50 -28.28 62.00
N GLN A 486 -12.38 -28.98 61.80
CA GLN A 486 -11.37 -28.59 60.83
C GLN A 486 -11.93 -28.66 59.40
N ALA A 487 -12.67 -29.71 59.07
CA ALA A 487 -13.33 -29.84 57.78
C ALA A 487 -14.35 -28.71 57.54
N ARG A 488 -15.14 -28.34 58.55
CA ARG A 488 -16.06 -27.18 58.45
C ARG A 488 -15.35 -25.85 58.34
N VAL A 489 -14.17 -25.70 58.96
CA VAL A 489 -13.32 -24.51 58.77
C VAL A 489 -12.79 -24.46 57.35
N ALA A 490 -12.34 -25.61 56.82
CA ALA A 490 -11.89 -25.70 55.42
C ALA A 490 -13.03 -25.41 54.44
N GLU A 491 -14.24 -25.94 54.73
CA GLU A 491 -15.45 -25.62 53.94
C GLU A 491 -15.75 -24.11 53.97
N LYS A 492 -15.67 -23.49 55.17
CA LYS A 492 -15.89 -22.04 55.30
C LYS A 492 -14.85 -21.25 54.50
N GLN A 493 -13.58 -21.64 54.60
CA GLN A 493 -12.52 -21.01 53.82
C GLN A 493 -12.70 -21.19 52.30
N ALA A 494 -13.16 -22.37 51.89
CA ALA A 494 -13.49 -22.62 50.49
C ALA A 494 -14.68 -21.75 50.03
N LYS A 495 -15.71 -21.61 50.85
CA LYS A 495 -16.86 -20.71 50.62
C LYS A 495 -16.42 -19.23 50.56
N GLU A 496 -15.53 -18.81 51.45
CA GLU A 496 -14.97 -17.46 51.44
C GLU A 496 -14.16 -17.20 50.18
N LYS A 497 -13.32 -18.16 49.75
CA LYS A 497 -12.60 -18.08 48.51
C LYS A 497 -13.52 -17.98 47.28
N LEU A 498 -14.58 -18.78 47.26
CA LEU A 498 -15.61 -18.71 46.20
C LEU A 498 -16.30 -17.35 46.18
N LEU A 499 -16.71 -16.83 47.35
CA LEU A 499 -17.29 -15.50 47.46
C LEU A 499 -16.33 -14.39 47.01
N HIS A 500 -15.05 -14.52 47.31
CA HIS A 500 -14.01 -13.60 46.88
C HIS A 500 -13.87 -13.64 45.34
N PHE A 501 -13.90 -14.82 44.72
CA PHE A 501 -13.90 -14.95 43.25
C PHE A 501 -15.16 -14.35 42.63
N LEU A 502 -16.32 -14.61 43.20
CA LEU A 502 -17.56 -14.04 42.70
C LEU A 502 -17.62 -12.52 42.86
N SER A 503 -17.11 -11.96 43.95
CA SER A 503 -17.03 -10.51 44.15
C SER A 503 -16.06 -9.83 43.18
N ARG A 504 -14.97 -10.53 42.86
CA ARG A 504 -14.00 -10.04 41.89
C ARG A 504 -14.56 -10.03 40.46
N ASN A 505 -15.31 -11.07 40.09
CA ASN A 505 -15.96 -11.14 38.77
C ASN A 505 -17.13 -10.17 38.66
N THR A 506 -17.87 -9.91 39.72
CA THR A 506 -18.95 -8.91 39.70
C THR A 506 -18.40 -7.48 39.56
N SER A 507 -17.24 -7.18 40.16
CA SER A 507 -16.62 -5.87 39.97
C SER A 507 -16.05 -5.70 38.52
N THR A 508 -15.69 -6.80 37.85
CA THR A 508 -15.22 -6.74 36.45
C THR A 508 -16.40 -6.73 35.46
N THR A 509 -17.52 -7.38 35.79
CA THR A 509 -18.71 -7.37 34.92
C THR A 509 -19.52 -6.09 35.02
N LEU A 510 -19.35 -5.32 36.12
CA LEU A 510 -20.00 -4.01 36.26
C LEU A 510 -19.33 -2.90 35.43
N THR A 511 -18.16 -3.17 34.88
CA THR A 511 -17.51 -2.27 33.90
C THR A 511 -17.86 -2.58 32.44
N THR A 512 -18.54 -3.71 32.15
CA THR A 512 -19.10 -3.96 30.83
C THR A 512 -20.44 -3.26 30.72
N THR A 513 -20.45 -2.20 30.04
CA THR A 513 -21.56 -1.40 29.55
C THR A 513 -22.78 -2.26 29.21
N PRO A 514 -23.94 -1.92 29.71
CA PRO A 514 -25.17 -2.44 29.16
C PRO A 514 -25.31 -1.95 27.72
N MET A 515 -25.86 -2.80 26.89
CA MET A 515 -26.25 -2.51 25.52
C MET A 515 -26.80 -1.08 25.35
N PRO A 516 -26.47 -0.37 24.28
CA PRO A 516 -26.93 1.00 24.14
C PRO A 516 -28.42 1.04 23.85
N SER A 517 -29.21 1.23 24.86
CA SER A 517 -30.44 1.98 24.68
C SER A 517 -30.03 3.44 24.64
N MET A 518 -30.41 4.11 23.58
CA MET A 518 -30.16 5.53 23.31
C MET A 518 -30.55 6.42 24.50
N LEU A 519 -29.61 6.63 25.42
CA LEU A 519 -29.65 7.74 26.38
C LEU A 519 -28.24 7.85 26.94
N PHE A 520 -27.63 8.99 26.74
CA PHE A 520 -26.28 9.33 27.16
C PHE A 520 -26.01 8.96 28.63
N PRO A 521 -25.02 8.16 28.92
CA PRO A 521 -24.59 8.00 30.28
C PRO A 521 -23.52 9.03 30.62
N SER A 522 -23.86 9.84 31.63
CA SER A 522 -22.88 10.58 32.38
C SER A 522 -21.90 9.63 33.06
N SER A 523 -20.62 10.00 33.04
CA SER A 523 -19.52 9.48 33.84
C SER A 523 -19.08 8.03 33.57
N CYS A 524 -18.14 7.85 32.62
CA CYS A 524 -17.11 6.82 32.72
C CYS A 524 -15.87 7.46 33.38
N SER A 525 -15.56 6.98 34.56
CA SER A 525 -14.26 7.27 35.18
C SER A 525 -13.16 6.54 34.36
N LEU A 526 -12.34 7.29 33.71
CA LEU A 526 -11.12 6.83 33.06
C LEU A 526 -10.13 6.30 34.10
N PRO A 527 -9.31 5.30 33.76
CA PRO A 527 -8.19 4.89 34.60
C PRO A 527 -7.27 6.06 34.88
N SER A 528 -6.72 6.11 36.09
CA SER A 528 -5.88 7.20 36.62
C SER A 528 -4.65 7.57 35.76
N ASP A 529 -4.26 6.69 34.83
CA ASP A 529 -3.08 6.91 33.98
C ASP A 529 -3.36 7.81 32.76
N LEU A 530 -4.63 8.12 32.44
CA LEU A 530 -5.00 9.06 31.37
C LEU A 530 -5.36 10.47 31.88
N GLN A 531 -5.34 10.68 33.21
CA GLN A 531 -5.65 12.00 33.78
C GLN A 531 -4.49 12.99 33.69
N THR A 532 -3.27 12.52 33.46
CA THR A 532 -2.08 13.39 33.36
C THR A 532 -1.96 14.10 32.02
N ASP A 533 -2.51 13.50 30.94
CA ASP A 533 -2.38 14.10 29.60
C ASP A 533 -3.50 15.08 29.21
N LEU A 534 -4.59 15.12 30.03
CA LEU A 534 -5.71 16.02 29.76
C LEU A 534 -5.64 17.36 30.52
N GLN A 535 -4.67 17.50 31.42
CA GLN A 535 -4.52 18.78 32.16
C GLN A 535 -3.80 19.88 31.37
N SER A 536 -3.26 19.58 30.19
CA SER A 536 -2.60 20.56 29.31
C SER A 536 -3.53 21.24 28.28
N LEU A 537 -4.82 20.86 28.23
CA LEU A 537 -5.80 21.50 27.35
C LEU A 537 -6.81 22.32 28.17
N HIS A 538 -6.34 23.38 28.81
CA HIS A 538 -7.19 24.45 29.29
C HIS A 538 -7.64 25.31 28.12
N ILE A 539 -8.78 24.95 27.52
CA ILE A 539 -9.53 25.92 26.72
C ILE A 539 -10.36 26.75 27.70
N SER A 540 -9.85 27.93 27.95
CA SER A 540 -10.57 29.00 28.65
C SER A 540 -11.81 29.34 27.83
N GLY A 541 -12.96 28.96 28.33
CA GLY A 541 -14.25 29.44 27.84
C GLY A 541 -14.36 30.95 28.08
N ARG A 542 -14.64 31.63 27.01
CA ARG A 542 -15.08 33.05 27.07
C ARG A 542 -16.41 33.14 26.35
N ASP A 543 -17.37 33.67 27.05
CA ASP A 543 -18.73 33.94 26.59
C ASP A 543 -18.75 34.84 25.34
N PRO A 544 -19.76 34.75 24.49
CA PRO A 544 -19.87 35.54 23.28
C PRO A 544 -20.39 36.98 23.62
N GLU A 545 -19.61 37.95 23.34
CA GLU A 545 -20.10 39.33 23.21
C GLU A 545 -20.22 39.74 21.73
N PRO A 546 -21.04 40.76 21.42
CA PRO A 546 -21.66 40.89 20.10
C PRO A 546 -20.81 41.63 19.09
N LEU A 547 -21.05 41.30 17.85
CA LEU A 547 -20.51 41.86 16.62
C LEU A 547 -20.59 43.41 16.56
N THR A 548 -19.43 44.06 16.50
CA THR A 548 -19.31 45.37 15.88
C THR A 548 -18.32 45.28 14.72
N MET A 549 -18.81 45.62 13.54
CA MET A 549 -18.02 45.77 12.33
C MET A 549 -17.11 46.97 12.42
N GLU A 550 -15.82 46.81 12.16
CA GLU A 550 -14.93 47.85 11.70
C GLU A 550 -13.94 47.32 10.64
N PRO A 551 -13.35 48.19 9.78
CA PRO A 551 -13.04 47.87 8.41
C PRO A 551 -11.64 47.26 8.21
N MET A 552 -11.51 46.50 7.12
CA MET A 552 -10.27 45.97 6.61
C MET A 552 -9.15 47.01 6.51
N VAL A 553 -8.08 46.77 7.23
CA VAL A 553 -6.76 47.26 6.88
C VAL A 553 -5.89 46.06 6.58
N THR A 554 -5.45 46.02 5.34
CA THR A 554 -4.45 45.07 4.83
C THR A 554 -3.14 45.30 5.58
N ASP A 555 -2.75 44.29 6.38
CA ASP A 555 -1.38 44.20 6.86
C ASP A 555 -0.78 42.87 6.39
N LEU A 556 0.00 43.00 5.34
CA LEU A 556 0.93 42.03 4.82
C LEU A 556 2.20 42.07 5.68
N THR A 557 2.19 41.45 6.85
CA THR A 557 3.43 40.99 7.53
C THR A 557 3.03 40.21 8.80
N SER A 558 2.81 38.95 8.70
CA SER A 558 3.03 38.05 9.83
C SER A 558 3.69 36.77 9.31
N TYR A 559 5.00 36.84 9.12
CA TYR A 559 5.81 35.65 9.36
C TYR A 559 5.71 35.44 10.88
N GLU A 560 4.77 34.61 11.31
CA GLU A 560 4.86 34.01 12.63
C GLU A 560 6.20 33.30 12.72
N LEU A 561 7.08 33.84 13.56
CA LEU A 561 8.30 33.16 13.98
C LEU A 561 7.85 31.84 14.59
N MET A 562 8.07 30.74 13.84
CA MET A 562 7.96 29.37 14.38
C MET A 562 8.83 29.35 15.65
N ALA A 563 8.28 28.91 16.76
CA ALA A 563 9.04 28.74 17.99
C ALA A 563 10.20 27.77 17.74
N ASP A 564 11.37 28.02 18.33
CA ASP A 564 12.57 27.19 18.15
C ASP A 564 12.30 25.69 18.37
N GLY A 565 11.31 25.33 19.20
CA GLY A 565 10.85 23.96 19.40
C GLY A 565 10.22 23.31 18.17
N ASP A 566 9.44 24.05 17.40
CA ASP A 566 8.78 23.54 16.19
C ASP A 566 9.79 23.27 15.07
N ILE A 567 10.84 24.11 14.98
CA ILE A 567 11.93 23.93 14.01
C ILE A 567 12.77 22.71 14.34
N GLN A 568 13.03 22.44 15.61
CA GLN A 568 13.74 21.25 16.06
C GLN A 568 12.91 19.98 15.81
N GLN A 569 11.62 20.02 16.08
CA GLN A 569 10.71 18.89 15.84
C GLN A 569 10.60 18.59 14.34
N LEU A 570 10.42 19.61 13.51
CA LEU A 570 10.41 19.49 12.05
C LEU A 570 11.73 18.94 11.51
N SER A 571 12.87 19.38 12.07
CA SER A 571 14.19 18.88 11.70
C SER A 571 14.36 17.39 12.05
N LEU A 572 13.85 16.95 13.20
CA LEU A 572 13.86 15.54 13.60
C LEU A 572 12.93 14.69 12.72
N GLU A 573 11.77 15.20 12.34
CA GLU A 573 10.87 14.51 11.41
C GLU A 573 11.51 14.37 10.02
N ILE A 574 12.13 15.42 9.50
CA ILE A 574 12.85 15.38 8.22
C ILE A 574 14.01 14.39 8.27
N GLU A 575 14.77 14.35 9.37
CA GLU A 575 15.90 13.42 9.49
C GLU A 575 15.39 11.97 9.63
N LYS A 576 14.29 11.74 10.34
CA LYS A 576 13.64 10.44 10.42
C LYS A 576 13.14 9.97 9.04
N GLU A 577 12.43 10.84 8.31
CA GLU A 577 11.99 10.52 6.94
C GLU A 577 13.18 10.23 6.02
N ARG A 578 14.29 10.97 6.19
CA ARG A 578 15.52 10.74 5.44
C ARG A 578 16.15 9.39 5.74
N VAL A 579 16.18 8.98 7.01
CA VAL A 579 16.70 7.66 7.44
C VAL A 579 15.79 6.56 6.88
N ASP A 580 14.48 6.69 7.05
CA ASP A 580 13.50 5.72 6.54
C ASP A 580 13.60 5.59 5.01
N TYR A 581 13.82 6.69 4.30
CA TYR A 581 14.04 6.69 2.84
C TYR A 581 15.34 5.96 2.47
N LEU A 582 16.43 6.21 3.19
CA LEU A 582 17.72 5.55 2.96
C LEU A 582 17.66 4.05 3.24
N GLU A 583 16.93 3.63 4.26
CA GLU A 583 16.71 2.23 4.57
C GLU A 583 15.89 1.52 3.49
N LYS A 584 14.78 2.14 3.06
CA LYS A 584 13.97 1.65 1.95
C LYS A 584 14.77 1.55 0.66
N SER A 585 15.57 2.58 0.35
CA SER A 585 16.44 2.58 -0.83
C SER A 585 17.48 1.47 -0.80
N LYS A 586 18.12 1.23 0.37
CA LYS A 586 19.07 0.11 0.53
C LYS A 586 18.38 -1.24 0.40
N HIS A 587 17.21 -1.38 1.00
CA HIS A 587 16.41 -2.60 0.90
C HIS A 587 16.08 -2.92 -0.55
N LEU A 588 15.56 -1.93 -1.28
CA LEU A 588 15.24 -2.04 -2.70
C LEU A 588 16.48 -2.41 -3.55
N GLN A 589 17.62 -1.76 -3.30
CA GLN A 589 18.88 -2.08 -4.01
C GLN A 589 19.35 -3.50 -3.74
N ASN A 590 19.21 -3.99 -2.51
CA ASN A 590 19.57 -5.37 -2.16
C ASN A 590 18.63 -6.35 -2.86
N GLN A 591 17.32 -6.13 -2.80
CA GLN A 591 16.32 -6.96 -3.49
C GLN A 591 16.59 -7.01 -5.01
N LEU A 592 16.88 -5.85 -5.65
CA LEU A 592 17.23 -5.82 -7.08
C LEU A 592 18.50 -6.62 -7.39
N ARG A 593 19.49 -6.53 -6.51
CA ARG A 593 20.74 -7.30 -6.66
C ARG A 593 20.49 -8.81 -6.51
N ASP A 594 19.70 -9.19 -5.51
CA ASP A 594 19.36 -10.58 -5.24
C ASP A 594 18.55 -11.16 -6.40
N LEU A 595 17.53 -10.44 -6.87
CA LEU A 595 16.76 -10.82 -8.05
C LEU A 595 17.67 -10.98 -9.28
N ARG A 596 18.56 -10.03 -9.52
CA ARG A 596 19.50 -10.11 -10.63
C ARG A 596 20.37 -11.36 -10.55
N THR A 597 20.92 -11.69 -9.39
CA THR A 597 21.74 -12.89 -9.21
C THR A 597 20.95 -14.18 -9.40
N GLU A 598 19.69 -14.20 -8.97
CA GLU A 598 18.81 -15.36 -9.15
C GLU A 598 18.43 -15.58 -10.61
N ILE A 599 18.03 -14.52 -11.33
CA ILE A 599 17.63 -14.66 -12.74
C ILE A 599 18.82 -14.92 -13.65
N GLU A 600 20.02 -14.42 -13.31
CA GLU A 600 21.23 -14.61 -14.14
C GLU A 600 21.55 -16.09 -14.34
N VAL A 601 21.30 -16.95 -13.36
CA VAL A 601 21.50 -18.40 -13.46
C VAL A 601 20.53 -19.07 -14.46
N LEU A 602 19.37 -18.45 -14.68
CA LEU A 602 18.30 -18.96 -15.55
C LEU A 602 18.33 -18.30 -16.94
N LYS A 603 19.31 -17.45 -17.19
CA LYS A 603 19.48 -16.71 -18.45
C LYS A 603 19.85 -17.63 -19.61
N VAL A 604 19.28 -17.37 -20.76
CA VAL A 604 19.59 -18.08 -22.03
C VAL A 604 20.40 -17.14 -22.92
N ASP A 605 21.71 -17.34 -22.98
CA ASP A 605 22.62 -16.44 -23.70
C ASP A 605 22.29 -16.30 -25.20
N GLU A 606 21.79 -17.36 -25.83
CA GLU A 606 21.39 -17.36 -27.25
C GLU A 606 20.21 -16.43 -27.55
N LYS A 607 19.44 -16.06 -26.56
CA LYS A 607 18.24 -15.18 -26.69
C LYS A 607 18.49 -13.74 -26.26
N GLN A 608 19.72 -13.41 -25.89
CA GLN A 608 20.09 -12.06 -25.49
C GLN A 608 20.06 -11.11 -26.71
N SER A 609 19.36 -9.98 -26.55
CA SER A 609 19.31 -8.95 -27.59
C SER A 609 20.56 -8.08 -27.60
N GLU A 610 20.85 -7.40 -28.71
CA GLU A 610 21.94 -6.42 -28.82
C GLU A 610 21.81 -5.31 -27.75
N LEU A 611 20.58 -4.90 -27.41
CA LEU A 611 20.34 -3.90 -26.38
C LEU A 611 20.68 -4.42 -24.98
N ASP A 612 20.50 -5.70 -24.72
CA ASP A 612 20.89 -6.32 -23.43
C ASP A 612 22.40 -6.28 -23.25
N GLN A 613 23.15 -6.63 -24.30
CA GLN A 613 24.62 -6.58 -24.27
C GLN A 613 25.13 -5.16 -24.06
N LEU A 614 24.55 -4.19 -24.75
CA LEU A 614 24.90 -2.78 -24.60
C LEU A 614 24.61 -2.28 -23.18
N HIS A 615 23.49 -2.68 -22.61
CA HIS A 615 23.13 -2.31 -21.24
C HIS A 615 24.07 -2.97 -20.21
N GLU A 616 24.40 -4.25 -20.38
CA GLU A 616 25.37 -4.94 -19.51
C GLU A 616 26.75 -4.28 -19.55
N ASP A 617 27.22 -3.88 -20.74
CA ASP A 617 28.47 -3.14 -20.89
C ASP A 617 28.41 -1.78 -20.18
N GLN A 618 27.29 -1.06 -20.28
CA GLN A 618 27.06 0.21 -19.61
C GLN A 618 27.09 0.04 -18.08
N VAL A 619 26.40 -0.97 -17.55
CA VAL A 619 26.40 -1.29 -16.12
C VAL A 619 27.79 -1.70 -15.63
N ARG A 620 28.55 -2.47 -16.43
CA ARG A 620 29.93 -2.87 -16.11
C ARG A 620 30.87 -1.67 -16.00
N LEU A 621 30.65 -0.65 -16.84
CA LEU A 621 31.39 0.61 -16.79
C LEU A 621 30.91 1.55 -15.66
N GLY A 622 29.85 1.20 -14.94
CA GLY A 622 29.25 2.05 -13.90
C GLY A 622 28.58 3.31 -14.45
N GLU A 623 28.22 3.30 -15.73
CA GLU A 623 27.57 4.44 -16.38
C GLU A 623 26.05 4.38 -16.15
N THR A 624 25.46 5.52 -15.79
CA THR A 624 24.02 5.73 -15.69
C THR A 624 23.57 6.70 -16.78
N LYS A 625 22.25 6.73 -17.07
CA LYS A 625 21.67 7.70 -18.01
C LYS A 625 22.18 9.13 -17.79
N TYR A 626 22.19 9.61 -16.55
CA TYR A 626 22.59 10.97 -16.21
C TYR A 626 24.09 11.20 -16.29
N SER A 627 24.91 10.22 -15.90
CA SER A 627 26.37 10.29 -16.03
C SER A 627 26.79 10.32 -17.50
N THR A 628 26.14 9.51 -18.34
CA THR A 628 26.36 9.46 -19.77
C THR A 628 25.97 10.78 -20.44
N LEU A 629 24.76 11.30 -20.15
CA LEU A 629 24.31 12.60 -20.67
C LEU A 629 25.25 13.73 -20.24
N LYS A 630 25.74 13.73 -19.00
CA LYS A 630 26.72 14.71 -18.53
C LYS A 630 28.03 14.62 -19.28
N LYS A 631 28.53 13.40 -19.56
CA LYS A 631 29.74 13.13 -20.30
C LYS A 631 29.64 13.63 -21.76
N VAL A 632 28.55 13.28 -22.46
CA VAL A 632 28.37 13.66 -23.89
C VAL A 632 27.97 15.12 -24.08
N LYS A 633 27.50 15.80 -23.01
CA LYS A 633 27.30 17.24 -23.01
C LYS A 633 28.59 18.03 -22.77
N SER A 634 29.67 17.38 -22.32
CA SER A 634 30.94 18.04 -22.05
C SER A 634 31.56 18.60 -23.31
N GLY A 635 32.31 19.69 -23.19
CA GLY A 635 32.96 20.37 -24.32
C GLY A 635 32.11 21.49 -24.95
N SER A 636 32.74 22.25 -25.86
CA SER A 636 32.07 23.34 -26.56
C SER A 636 31.07 22.81 -27.61
N THR A 637 30.02 23.60 -27.89
CA THR A 637 29.05 23.29 -28.96
C THR A 637 29.74 23.05 -30.30
N LYS A 638 30.78 23.83 -30.59
CA LYS A 638 31.61 23.70 -31.80
C LYS A 638 32.29 22.33 -31.88
N ALA A 639 32.87 21.84 -30.77
CA ALA A 639 33.52 20.53 -30.73
C ALA A 639 32.52 19.40 -30.93
N ARG A 640 31.33 19.50 -30.34
CA ARG A 640 30.26 18.50 -30.47
C ARG A 640 29.69 18.45 -31.91
N VAL A 641 29.55 19.59 -32.57
CA VAL A 641 29.16 19.63 -34.00
C VAL A 641 30.25 19.02 -34.88
N ALA A 642 31.55 19.36 -34.63
CA ALA A 642 32.63 18.76 -35.34
C ALA A 642 32.67 17.24 -35.18
N PHE A 643 32.52 16.73 -33.95
CA PHE A 643 32.44 15.31 -33.65
C PHE A 643 31.29 14.61 -34.42
N TYR A 644 30.10 15.24 -34.48
CA TYR A 644 29.00 14.71 -35.28
C TYR A 644 29.31 14.66 -36.79
N GLU A 645 30.02 15.67 -37.32
CA GLU A 645 30.39 15.69 -38.72
C GLU A 645 31.50 14.66 -39.06
N GLU A 646 32.21 14.18 -38.04
CA GLU A 646 33.19 13.09 -38.17
C GLU A 646 32.58 11.70 -38.12
N LEU A 647 31.46 11.52 -37.41
CA LEU A 647 30.67 10.28 -37.40
C LEU A 647 30.17 9.96 -38.82
#